data_6599cc35ab8b3f28298d1decfc6442c3
#
_entry.id   6599cc35ab8b3f28298d1decfc6442c3
#
_cell.length_a   1.000
_cell.length_b   1.000
_cell.length_c   1.000
_cell.angle_alpha   90.00
_cell.angle_beta   90.00
_cell.angle_gamma   90.00
#
_symmetry.space_group_name_H-M   'P 1'
#
loop_
_entity.id
_entity.type
_entity.pdbx_description
1 polymer ?
#
loop_
_entity_poly.entity_id
_entity_poly.type
_entity_poly.pdbx_seq_one_letter_code
_entity_poly.pdbx_strand_id
1 'polypeptide(L)'
;MSHKLSKAHTRCCDLCHNVAASGDRTSVRMLEYLTTVKQLSHNVDRLAHLFLDTCQILFSIEAGLAECGRSTPELPPDVISELDKKLRVAQSDFNILDEMLGKLLEYERKGTMGKMRRGWGKIFGDTDIDKITAILERTKEGLKMSALLFQWTLGTERIERGMGIGYTGLAAALNRLDDNSGRVKTKASEPDMSRHRPSPLGHGPLSVEGQHQQMLASPAAWSERSSSRRPDSNMAKKSFSNSRGPSDDILQHYSITTPSSIISNERANSGISKAIRLKVDPFTMPRWTPRSSGGSDAENLRGSIISAVRGKNHKLVEQLLDRGVSPAAALTEAVNLLDAESIRLLLLFGADPNEADGDGITPLFAAVQKMFFSGAVTLLKYGADPNALVGLELESPLSSAITAHKVSLTHLLLMYGGDLSHSTSNGDTLLIAAINKKTPKRMIDLLLHYGVDPNEKNREGKTALFEAISSSRVDITGSLLDRGANPNLPGPKHMLWPATYQAPCLQLLLNHGADSKKCPGIIELATSINNIESVRVLLKAGVDPNAKKDGVYTPLCTSIRDNRMDIFQLLLSSGADPNVPASEYPAFKCITHNRVHLLPLLVTAGADLHSPKGIVETAVSSNNMEALLWLLDQGLDPNERNLKGASPLTSAIRESRMEMIDALLARGADPNKRGQDWPVCMAVQNPLILRRILSVLAEPRAYKGVMEMAVAANQIESVKLLLAAGVSVEDKNGGVFSPLTTAIREDLKEMVLFLITDGHADLNAPGEHLPIVKAVRRCRGDDTEILEMLLEKGADPNKIYRGWNAFMQAVENGDMRILKLLSSKFSVDLEAKDDQGRFAAVIIKQRVGRSKELSGG
;
A
#
# COMPACT_ATOMS: atom_id res chain seq x y z
N MET A 1 42.41 14.17 2.77
CA MET A 1 42.45 13.90 1.31
C MET A 1 41.02 13.78 0.80
N SER A 2 40.52 14.78 0.05
CA SER A 2 39.20 14.72 -0.55
C SER A 2 39.25 13.73 -1.70
N HIS A 3 38.61 12.57 -1.55
CA HIS A 3 38.38 11.66 -2.68
C HIS A 3 37.55 12.40 -3.74
N LYS A 4 38.09 12.57 -4.95
CA LYS A 4 37.31 13.02 -6.10
C LYS A 4 36.31 11.93 -6.44
N LEU A 5 35.01 12.19 -6.26
CA LEU A 5 33.93 11.33 -6.70
C LEU A 5 34.08 10.97 -8.18
N SER A 6 33.70 9.75 -8.57
CA SER A 6 33.75 9.33 -9.98
C SER A 6 32.80 10.20 -10.81
N LYS A 7 33.13 10.43 -12.09
CA LYS A 7 32.26 11.22 -12.99
C LYS A 7 30.85 10.65 -13.12
N ALA A 8 30.68 9.34 -12.96
CA ALA A 8 29.39 8.66 -13.02
C ALA A 8 28.57 8.98 -11.78
N HIS A 9 29.16 8.96 -10.58
CA HIS A 9 28.52 9.32 -9.32
C HIS A 9 28.05 10.77 -9.34
N THR A 10 28.92 11.70 -9.74
CA THR A 10 28.56 13.13 -9.82
C THR A 10 27.38 13.35 -10.77
N ARG A 11 27.36 12.71 -11.96
CA ARG A 11 26.22 12.80 -12.89
C ARG A 11 24.92 12.24 -12.30
N CYS A 12 25.01 11.15 -11.56
CA CYS A 12 23.84 10.55 -10.91
C CYS A 12 23.30 11.46 -9.80
N CYS A 13 24.18 12.12 -9.01
CA CYS A 13 23.80 13.14 -8.04
C CYS A 13 23.08 14.32 -8.71
N ASP A 14 23.68 14.88 -9.78
CA ASP A 14 23.09 16.00 -10.53
C ASP A 14 21.72 15.64 -11.12
N LEU A 15 21.59 14.44 -11.67
CA LEU A 15 20.33 13.94 -12.20
C LEU A 15 19.29 13.79 -11.09
N CYS A 16 19.66 13.21 -9.95
CA CYS A 16 18.75 13.04 -8.80
C CYS A 16 18.26 14.39 -8.28
N HIS A 17 19.16 15.35 -8.13
CA HIS A 17 18.83 16.73 -7.76
C HIS A 17 17.86 17.39 -8.74
N ASN A 18 18.07 17.22 -10.05
CA ASN A 18 17.20 17.76 -11.09
C ASN A 18 15.80 17.11 -11.05
N VAL A 19 15.71 15.80 -10.80
CA VAL A 19 14.42 15.10 -10.66
C VAL A 19 13.70 15.56 -9.41
N ALA A 20 14.40 15.71 -8.28
CA ALA A 20 13.81 16.23 -7.03
C ALA A 20 13.31 17.68 -7.20
N ALA A 21 14.06 18.55 -7.88
CA ALA A 21 13.63 19.92 -8.19
C ALA A 21 12.45 19.95 -9.18
N SER A 22 12.36 19.02 -10.12
CA SER A 22 11.18 18.85 -10.99
C SER A 22 9.97 18.43 -10.18
N GLY A 23 10.15 17.49 -9.26
CA GLY A 23 9.10 17.06 -8.35
C GLY A 23 8.57 18.18 -7.46
N ASP A 24 9.43 19.05 -6.93
CA ASP A 24 8.99 20.20 -6.12
C ASP A 24 8.10 21.15 -6.93
N ARG A 25 8.45 21.45 -8.19
CA ARG A 25 7.62 22.25 -9.10
C ARG A 25 6.27 21.60 -9.37
N THR A 26 6.26 20.30 -9.63
CA THR A 26 5.04 19.53 -9.87
C THR A 26 4.17 19.50 -8.61
N SER A 27 4.77 19.43 -7.41
CA SER A 27 4.07 19.54 -6.12
C SER A 27 3.34 20.86 -5.95
N VAL A 28 3.97 21.96 -6.32
CA VAL A 28 3.35 23.29 -6.29
C VAL A 28 2.14 23.36 -7.24
N ARG A 29 2.25 22.82 -8.45
CA ARG A 29 1.12 22.76 -9.40
C ARG A 29 0.00 21.85 -8.91
N MET A 30 0.33 20.72 -8.33
CA MET A 30 -0.65 19.81 -7.74
C MET A 30 -1.38 20.46 -6.57
N LEU A 31 -0.65 21.17 -5.71
CA LEU A 31 -1.24 21.94 -4.61
C LEU A 31 -2.17 23.04 -5.14
N GLU A 32 -1.74 23.79 -6.17
CA GLU A 32 -2.58 24.79 -6.83
C GLU A 32 -3.87 24.18 -7.40
N TYR A 33 -3.76 23.01 -8.03
CA TYR A 33 -4.92 22.28 -8.56
C TYR A 33 -5.86 21.84 -7.44
N LEU A 34 -5.36 21.21 -6.38
CA LEU A 34 -6.14 20.74 -5.22
C LEU A 34 -6.85 21.89 -4.48
N THR A 35 -6.27 23.09 -4.46
CA THR A 35 -6.86 24.27 -3.81
C THR A 35 -7.88 24.99 -4.69
N THR A 36 -7.79 24.84 -6.01
CA THR A 36 -8.65 25.53 -6.99
C THR A 36 -9.94 24.76 -7.28
N VAL A 37 -9.91 23.42 -7.18
CA VAL A 37 -11.05 22.55 -7.53
C VAL A 37 -11.97 22.32 -6.34
N LYS A 38 -13.26 22.62 -6.49
CA LYS A 38 -14.29 22.50 -5.43
C LYS A 38 -14.78 21.05 -5.18
N GLN A 39 -14.62 20.15 -6.13
CA GLN A 39 -14.96 18.71 -6.02
C GLN A 39 -13.87 17.89 -6.68
N LEU A 40 -13.06 17.26 -5.85
CA LEU A 40 -12.01 16.34 -6.27
C LEU A 40 -12.61 15.01 -6.75
N SER A 41 -12.10 14.50 -7.87
CA SER A 41 -12.28 13.10 -8.25
C SER A 41 -11.43 12.22 -7.33
N HIS A 42 -11.97 11.10 -6.86
CA HIS A 42 -11.29 10.17 -5.95
C HIS A 42 -9.94 9.66 -6.52
N ASN A 43 -9.80 9.65 -7.85
CA ASN A 43 -8.58 9.20 -8.51
C ASN A 43 -7.43 10.22 -8.44
N VAL A 44 -7.73 11.51 -8.34
CA VAL A 44 -6.71 12.57 -8.24
C VAL A 44 -6.09 12.60 -6.84
N ASP A 45 -6.86 12.35 -5.81
CA ASP A 45 -6.38 12.24 -4.44
C ASP A 45 -5.37 11.09 -4.29
N ARG A 46 -5.73 9.91 -4.79
CA ARG A 46 -4.82 8.75 -4.85
C ARG A 46 -3.54 9.05 -5.63
N LEU A 47 -3.65 9.75 -6.77
CA LEU A 47 -2.50 10.16 -7.57
C LEU A 47 -1.57 11.11 -6.80
N ALA A 48 -2.13 12.07 -6.05
CA ALA A 48 -1.37 13.03 -5.26
C ALA A 48 -0.59 12.37 -4.11
N HIS A 49 -1.21 11.43 -3.40
CA HIS A 49 -0.54 10.63 -2.36
C HIS A 49 0.59 9.78 -2.94
N LEU A 50 0.33 9.08 -4.04
CA LEU A 50 1.34 8.24 -4.71
C LEU A 50 2.52 9.07 -5.21
N PHE A 51 2.25 10.25 -5.74
CA PHE A 51 3.29 11.20 -6.17
C PHE A 51 4.14 11.68 -4.98
N LEU A 52 3.50 12.05 -3.86
CA LEU A 52 4.19 12.48 -2.64
C LEU A 52 5.11 11.37 -2.10
N ASP A 53 4.61 10.13 -2.03
CA ASP A 53 5.40 8.96 -1.63
C ASP A 53 6.62 8.75 -2.54
N THR A 54 6.45 8.92 -3.87
CA THR A 54 7.55 8.80 -4.85
C THR A 54 8.60 9.87 -4.62
N CYS A 55 8.19 11.09 -4.28
CA CYS A 55 9.08 12.18 -3.95
C CYS A 55 9.86 11.94 -2.65
N GLN A 56 9.25 11.39 -1.61
CA GLN A 56 9.95 11.00 -0.38
C GLN A 56 11.05 9.96 -0.65
N ILE A 57 10.78 9.00 -1.51
CA ILE A 57 11.76 8.00 -1.94
C ILE A 57 12.94 8.67 -2.67
N LEU A 58 12.66 9.63 -3.57
CA LEU A 58 13.70 10.38 -4.28
C LEU A 58 14.59 11.19 -3.34
N PHE A 59 14.01 11.85 -2.32
CA PHE A 59 14.81 12.56 -1.31
C PHE A 59 15.68 11.63 -0.49
N SER A 60 15.19 10.43 -0.17
CA SER A 60 16.01 9.42 0.51
C SER A 60 17.23 9.00 -0.34
N ILE A 61 17.04 8.89 -1.67
CA ILE A 61 18.12 8.57 -2.61
C ILE A 61 19.08 9.76 -2.75
N GLU A 62 18.59 10.99 -2.87
CA GLU A 62 19.39 12.21 -2.97
C GLU A 62 20.28 12.40 -1.74
N ALA A 63 19.68 12.28 -0.54
CA ALA A 63 20.40 12.37 0.73
C ALA A 63 21.48 11.26 0.85
N GLY A 64 21.14 10.04 0.44
CA GLY A 64 22.06 8.91 0.43
C GLY A 64 23.24 9.10 -0.54
N LEU A 65 22.96 9.56 -1.75
CA LEU A 65 23.99 9.88 -2.74
C LEU A 65 24.90 11.01 -2.28
N ALA A 66 24.36 12.03 -1.61
CA ALA A 66 25.14 13.14 -1.06
C ALA A 66 26.06 12.72 0.09
N GLU A 67 25.69 11.70 0.86
CA GLU A 67 26.50 11.17 1.97
C GLU A 67 27.52 10.14 1.47
N CYS A 68 27.21 9.40 0.38
CA CYS A 68 28.16 8.52 -0.28
C CYS A 68 29.38 9.33 -0.78
N GLY A 69 30.58 8.91 -0.37
CA GLY A 69 31.83 9.64 -0.67
C GLY A 69 32.26 10.63 0.42
N ARG A 70 31.42 10.93 1.43
CA ARG A 70 31.81 11.68 2.63
C ARG A 70 32.17 10.74 3.79
N SER A 71 31.31 9.75 4.03
CA SER A 71 31.39 8.87 5.20
C SER A 71 31.42 7.38 4.84
N THR A 72 31.08 7.00 3.62
CA THR A 72 31.00 5.62 3.12
C THR A 72 31.76 5.44 1.80
N PRO A 73 32.24 4.21 1.43
CA PRO A 73 32.85 3.96 0.14
C PRO A 73 31.88 4.23 -1.01
N GLU A 74 32.41 4.59 -2.18
CA GLU A 74 31.63 4.82 -3.41
C GLU A 74 30.79 3.59 -3.76
N LEU A 75 29.59 3.84 -4.31
CA LEU A 75 28.71 2.78 -4.81
C LEU A 75 29.34 2.06 -6.00
N PRO A 76 29.09 0.74 -6.16
CA PRO A 76 29.51 0.00 -7.34
C PRO A 76 29.00 0.64 -8.64
N PRO A 77 29.80 0.64 -9.73
CA PRO A 77 29.43 1.28 -11.00
C PRO A 77 28.11 0.76 -11.59
N ASP A 78 27.82 -0.53 -11.40
CA ASP A 78 26.57 -1.17 -11.88
C ASP A 78 25.35 -0.60 -11.16
N VAL A 79 25.44 -0.37 -9.84
CA VAL A 79 24.37 0.24 -9.03
C VAL A 79 24.11 1.69 -9.47
N ILE A 80 25.18 2.46 -9.73
CA ILE A 80 25.07 3.84 -10.23
C ILE A 80 24.41 3.86 -11.59
N SER A 81 24.79 2.94 -12.51
CA SER A 81 24.21 2.84 -13.84
C SER A 81 22.73 2.46 -13.82
N GLU A 82 22.34 1.55 -12.94
CA GLU A 82 20.95 1.15 -12.76
C GLU A 82 20.12 2.29 -12.16
N LEU A 83 20.67 2.99 -11.18
CA LEU A 83 20.02 4.14 -10.55
C LEU A 83 19.85 5.29 -11.55
N ASP A 84 20.85 5.60 -12.39
CA ASP A 84 20.75 6.61 -13.45
C ASP A 84 19.59 6.30 -14.41
N LYS A 85 19.40 5.04 -14.82
CA LYS A 85 18.28 4.64 -15.66
C LYS A 85 16.93 4.87 -14.98
N LYS A 86 16.79 4.48 -13.70
CA LYS A 86 15.55 4.65 -12.93
C LYS A 86 15.22 6.13 -12.70
N LEU A 87 16.21 6.96 -12.44
CA LEU A 87 16.02 8.41 -12.28
C LEU A 87 15.58 9.08 -13.57
N ARG A 88 16.08 8.64 -14.75
CA ARG A 88 15.60 9.15 -16.05
C ARG A 88 14.16 8.80 -16.32
N VAL A 89 13.71 7.59 -15.94
CA VAL A 89 12.31 7.21 -16.04
C VAL A 89 11.46 8.11 -15.13
N ALA A 90 11.86 8.29 -13.88
CA ALA A 90 11.15 9.18 -12.94
C ALA A 90 11.06 10.63 -13.46
N GLN A 91 12.11 11.15 -14.08
CA GLN A 91 12.11 12.47 -14.70
C GLN A 91 11.09 12.58 -15.84
N SER A 92 11.03 11.55 -16.70
CA SER A 92 10.05 11.49 -17.79
C SER A 92 8.62 11.49 -17.26
N ASP A 93 8.37 10.69 -16.22
CA ASP A 93 7.04 10.53 -15.63
C ASP A 93 6.57 11.81 -14.93
N PHE A 94 7.49 12.50 -14.25
CA PHE A 94 7.19 13.79 -13.61
C PHE A 94 6.90 14.87 -14.64
N ASN A 95 7.58 14.88 -15.79
CA ASN A 95 7.30 15.81 -16.87
C ASN A 95 5.90 15.57 -17.49
N ILE A 96 5.50 14.30 -17.67
CA ILE A 96 4.16 13.94 -18.15
C ILE A 96 3.09 14.40 -17.15
N LEU A 97 3.30 14.18 -15.86
CA LEU A 97 2.39 14.62 -14.80
C LEU A 97 2.29 16.14 -14.74
N ASP A 98 3.43 16.84 -14.84
CA ASP A 98 3.51 18.30 -14.82
C ASP A 98 2.77 18.93 -16.00
N GLU A 99 2.91 18.37 -17.21
CA GLU A 99 2.19 18.80 -18.41
C GLU A 99 0.68 18.59 -18.27
N MET A 100 0.27 17.43 -17.73
CA MET A 100 -1.15 17.14 -17.46
C MET A 100 -1.74 18.12 -16.47
N LEU A 101 -1.08 18.38 -15.34
CA LEU A 101 -1.52 19.35 -14.35
C LEU A 101 -1.59 20.77 -14.93
N GLY A 102 -0.63 21.14 -15.77
CA GLY A 102 -0.65 22.42 -16.48
C GLY A 102 -1.89 22.58 -17.36
N LYS A 103 -2.25 21.55 -18.12
CA LYS A 103 -3.47 21.55 -18.97
C LYS A 103 -4.75 21.60 -18.12
N LEU A 104 -4.79 20.87 -17.00
CA LEU A 104 -5.92 20.89 -16.07
C LEU A 104 -6.11 22.28 -15.43
N LEU A 105 -5.03 22.92 -14.97
CA LEU A 105 -5.08 24.25 -14.38
C LEU A 105 -5.47 25.32 -15.42
N GLU A 106 -4.96 25.24 -16.64
CA GLU A 106 -5.32 26.18 -17.71
C GLU A 106 -6.81 26.08 -18.06
N TYR A 107 -7.36 24.88 -18.02
CA TYR A 107 -8.77 24.63 -18.28
C TYR A 107 -9.66 25.19 -17.16
N GLU A 108 -9.28 25.01 -15.89
CA GLU A 108 -10.00 25.58 -14.73
C GLU A 108 -9.99 27.12 -14.76
N ARG A 109 -8.87 27.75 -15.12
CA ARG A 109 -8.75 29.22 -15.21
C ARG A 109 -9.64 29.84 -16.29
N LYS A 110 -10.00 29.08 -17.34
CA LYS A 110 -10.87 29.57 -18.44
C LYS A 110 -12.36 29.63 -18.10
N GLY A 111 -12.78 29.34 -16.90
CA GLY A 111 -14.11 29.64 -16.32
C GLY A 111 -15.33 28.98 -16.98
N THR A 112 -15.18 27.87 -17.68
CA THR A 112 -16.27 27.19 -18.39
C THR A 112 -16.96 26.08 -17.57
N MET A 113 -17.09 26.28 -16.27
CA MET A 113 -17.54 25.28 -15.29
C MET A 113 -18.96 24.72 -15.48
N GLY A 114 -19.87 25.44 -16.12
CA GLY A 114 -21.27 25.01 -16.30
C GLY A 114 -21.49 23.93 -17.36
N LYS A 115 -20.55 23.76 -18.30
CA LYS A 115 -20.62 22.80 -19.41
C LYS A 115 -19.80 21.52 -19.18
N MET A 116 -19.03 21.47 -18.14
CA MET A 116 -17.97 20.48 -17.87
C MET A 116 -18.44 19.11 -17.37
N ARG A 117 -19.58 19.03 -16.70
CA ARG A 117 -20.08 17.73 -16.17
C ARG A 117 -20.31 16.67 -17.25
N ARG A 118 -20.38 17.07 -18.56
CA ARG A 118 -20.44 16.14 -19.70
C ARG A 118 -19.16 16.09 -20.54
N GLY A 119 -18.19 16.97 -20.30
CA GLY A 119 -16.95 17.08 -21.08
C GLY A 119 -15.72 16.47 -20.44
N TRP A 120 -15.74 16.22 -19.12
CA TRP A 120 -14.60 15.62 -18.42
C TRP A 120 -14.18 14.27 -19.02
N GLY A 121 -15.13 13.41 -19.34
CA GLY A 121 -14.86 12.12 -19.96
C GLY A 121 -14.35 12.17 -21.39
N LYS A 122 -14.30 13.35 -22.04
CA LYS A 122 -13.82 13.49 -23.42
C LYS A 122 -12.41 14.10 -23.56
N ILE A 123 -11.91 14.82 -22.54
CA ILE A 123 -10.58 15.50 -22.62
C ILE A 123 -9.51 14.73 -21.84
N PHE A 124 -9.85 14.22 -20.65
CA PHE A 124 -9.04 13.29 -19.87
C PHE A 124 -10.03 12.33 -19.22
N GLY A 125 -10.14 11.10 -19.76
CA GLY A 125 -10.94 10.05 -19.12
C GLY A 125 -10.32 9.66 -17.78
N ASP A 126 -11.13 9.11 -16.86
CA ASP A 126 -10.61 8.45 -15.65
C ASP A 126 -9.49 7.45 -16.00
N THR A 127 -9.51 6.92 -17.23
CA THR A 127 -8.47 6.05 -17.82
C THR A 127 -7.10 6.70 -17.99
N ASP A 128 -6.98 8.01 -18.13
CA ASP A 128 -5.67 8.67 -18.33
C ASP A 128 -5.03 9.01 -16.97
N ILE A 129 -5.83 9.35 -15.97
CA ILE A 129 -5.38 9.46 -14.58
C ILE A 129 -4.95 8.08 -14.07
N ASP A 130 -5.70 7.04 -14.35
CA ASP A 130 -5.37 5.67 -13.97
C ASP A 130 -4.08 5.17 -14.65
N LYS A 131 -3.83 5.54 -15.91
CA LYS A 131 -2.56 5.24 -16.60
C LYS A 131 -1.37 5.93 -15.93
N ILE A 132 -1.49 7.21 -15.62
CA ILE A 132 -0.42 7.97 -14.94
C ILE A 132 -0.20 7.43 -13.53
N THR A 133 -1.26 7.07 -12.81
CA THR A 133 -1.18 6.42 -11.50
C THR A 133 -0.41 5.10 -11.60
N ALA A 134 -0.72 4.26 -12.59
CA ALA A 134 -0.02 2.99 -12.83
C ALA A 134 1.46 3.19 -13.22
N ILE A 135 1.78 4.24 -13.97
CA ILE A 135 3.15 4.61 -14.33
C ILE A 135 3.92 5.02 -13.09
N LEU A 136 3.37 5.92 -12.26
CA LEU A 136 4.00 6.35 -11.00
C LEU A 136 4.14 5.21 -9.99
N GLU A 137 3.20 4.27 -9.91
CA GLU A 137 3.34 3.07 -9.07
C GLU A 137 4.57 2.24 -9.47
N ARG A 138 4.78 2.04 -10.78
CA ARG A 138 5.97 1.33 -11.28
C ARG A 138 7.26 2.08 -10.95
N THR A 139 7.28 3.39 -11.12
CA THR A 139 8.43 4.23 -10.81
C THR A 139 8.72 4.23 -9.31
N LYS A 140 7.70 4.34 -8.46
CA LYS A 140 7.81 4.22 -7.01
C LYS A 140 8.43 2.88 -6.60
N GLU A 141 7.91 1.76 -7.10
CA GLU A 141 8.45 0.42 -6.78
C GLU A 141 9.87 0.23 -7.33
N GLY A 142 10.15 0.76 -8.53
CA GLY A 142 11.50 0.74 -9.11
C GLY A 142 12.53 1.49 -8.28
N LEU A 143 12.17 2.62 -7.70
CA LEU A 143 13.04 3.45 -6.86
C LEU A 143 13.14 2.95 -5.42
N LYS A 144 12.09 2.34 -4.87
CA LYS A 144 12.00 1.88 -3.49
C LYS A 144 13.13 0.95 -3.08
N MET A 145 13.49 -0.01 -3.92
CA MET A 145 14.62 -0.91 -3.67
C MET A 145 15.95 -0.17 -3.61
N SER A 146 16.10 0.88 -4.42
CA SER A 146 17.31 1.72 -4.41
C SER A 146 17.36 2.62 -3.16
N ALA A 147 16.22 3.10 -2.71
CA ALA A 147 16.11 3.91 -1.48
C ALA A 147 16.40 3.10 -0.22
N LEU A 148 16.01 1.82 -0.16
CA LEU A 148 16.30 0.94 0.97
C LEU A 148 17.79 0.81 1.25
N LEU A 149 18.66 0.94 0.24
CA LEU A 149 20.11 0.95 0.42
C LEU A 149 20.58 2.17 1.24
N PHE A 150 19.82 3.27 1.20
CA PHE A 150 20.18 4.53 1.84
C PHE A 150 19.42 4.80 3.14
N GLN A 151 18.20 4.29 3.29
CA GLN A 151 17.37 4.49 4.49
C GLN A 151 17.98 3.89 5.76
N TRP A 152 18.81 2.86 5.63
CA TRP A 152 19.53 2.26 6.77
C TRP A 152 20.65 3.13 7.34
N THR A 153 21.14 4.08 6.57
CA THR A 153 22.26 4.95 6.95
C THR A 153 21.84 6.36 7.38
N LEU A 154 20.63 6.76 7.04
CA LEU A 154 20.09 8.11 7.27
C LEU A 154 18.80 8.04 8.07
N GLY A 155 18.77 8.62 9.27
CA GLY A 155 17.53 8.74 10.05
C GLY A 155 16.48 9.61 9.35
N THR A 156 15.20 9.35 9.62
CA THR A 156 14.04 10.05 9.03
C THR A 156 14.09 11.56 9.17
N GLU A 157 14.59 12.09 10.26
CA GLU A 157 14.72 13.54 10.50
C GLU A 157 15.60 14.28 9.48
N ARG A 158 16.62 13.62 8.88
CA ARG A 158 17.47 14.23 7.85
C ARG A 158 16.78 14.33 6.50
N ILE A 159 15.88 13.40 6.21
CA ILE A 159 15.10 13.37 4.97
C ILE A 159 14.08 14.49 4.97
N GLU A 160 13.38 14.72 6.08
CA GLU A 160 12.38 15.78 6.21
C GLU A 160 12.96 17.19 6.09
N ARG A 161 14.19 17.43 6.54
CA ARG A 161 14.88 18.73 6.43
C ARG A 161 15.28 19.08 4.98
N GLY A 162 15.37 18.10 4.08
CA GLY A 162 15.71 18.29 2.67
C GLY A 162 14.52 18.57 1.76
N MET A 163 13.29 18.37 2.25
CA MET A 163 12.09 18.54 1.43
C MET A 163 11.79 20.03 1.18
N GLY A 164 11.55 20.38 -0.10
CA GLY A 164 11.20 21.73 -0.53
C GLY A 164 9.81 22.17 -0.06
N ILE A 165 9.53 23.48 -0.18
CA ILE A 165 8.28 24.13 0.25
C ILE A 165 7.06 23.53 -0.47
N GLY A 166 7.20 23.15 -1.75
CA GLY A 166 6.12 22.54 -2.53
C GLY A 166 5.64 21.22 -1.94
N TYR A 167 6.57 20.37 -1.52
CA TYR A 167 6.25 19.06 -0.93
C TYR A 167 5.59 19.19 0.44
N THR A 168 6.11 20.05 1.30
CA THR A 168 5.54 20.26 2.63
C THR A 168 4.14 20.87 2.56
N GLY A 169 3.92 21.77 1.58
CA GLY A 169 2.61 22.35 1.29
C GLY A 169 1.61 21.31 0.78
N LEU A 170 2.03 20.45 -0.15
CA LEU A 170 1.18 19.38 -0.69
C LEU A 170 0.81 18.35 0.38
N ALA A 171 1.77 17.90 1.20
CA ALA A 171 1.52 17.00 2.31
C ALA A 171 0.53 17.55 3.33
N ALA A 172 0.67 18.84 3.70
CA ALA A 172 -0.25 19.53 4.61
C ALA A 172 -1.67 19.68 4.01
N ALA A 173 -1.79 19.86 2.69
CA ALA A 173 -3.08 19.95 2.02
C ALA A 173 -3.80 18.58 1.99
N LEU A 174 -3.08 17.50 1.69
CA LEU A 174 -3.63 16.14 1.67
C LEU A 174 -4.10 15.71 3.06
N ASN A 175 -3.33 15.96 4.12
CA ASN A 175 -3.73 15.67 5.49
C ASN A 175 -5.03 16.41 5.89
N ARG A 176 -5.23 17.65 5.43
CA ARG A 176 -6.48 18.39 5.67
C ARG A 176 -7.67 17.81 4.91
N LEU A 177 -7.47 17.24 3.73
CA LEU A 177 -8.52 16.59 2.95
C LEU A 177 -8.96 15.28 3.62
N ASP A 178 -8.01 14.50 4.14
CA ASP A 178 -8.30 13.26 4.88
C ASP A 178 -9.06 13.54 6.18
N ASP A 179 -8.67 14.56 6.95
CA ASP A 179 -9.38 14.98 8.16
C ASP A 179 -10.81 15.43 7.87
N ASN A 180 -11.05 16.14 6.76
CA ASN A 180 -12.38 16.57 6.35
C ASN A 180 -13.24 15.40 5.83
N SER A 181 -12.65 14.40 5.17
CA SER A 181 -13.36 13.18 4.72
C SER A 181 -13.83 12.34 5.92
N GLY A 182 -13.06 12.29 7.00
CA GLY A 182 -13.42 11.66 8.26
C GLY A 182 -14.63 12.35 8.96
N ARG A 183 -14.69 13.68 8.94
CA ARG A 183 -15.81 14.45 9.54
C ARG A 183 -17.12 14.34 8.77
N VAL A 184 -17.07 14.20 7.45
CA VAL A 184 -18.27 14.03 6.61
C VAL A 184 -18.89 12.62 6.81
N LYS A 185 -18.08 11.60 7.05
CA LYS A 185 -18.56 10.23 7.33
C LYS A 185 -19.25 10.10 8.69
N THR A 186 -18.88 10.90 9.68
CA THR A 186 -19.49 10.89 11.01
C THR A 186 -20.78 11.70 11.12
N LYS A 187 -21.10 12.59 10.14
CA LYS A 187 -22.36 13.34 10.09
C LYS A 187 -23.47 12.69 9.27
N ALA A 188 -23.19 11.59 8.55
CA ALA A 188 -24.17 10.92 7.70
C ALA A 188 -24.93 9.76 8.37
N SER A 189 -24.86 9.60 9.70
CA SER A 189 -25.49 8.50 10.45
C SER A 189 -26.41 8.94 11.57
N GLU A 190 -27.21 10.01 11.38
CA GLU A 190 -28.41 10.24 12.18
C GLU A 190 -29.59 10.50 11.24
N PRO A 191 -30.63 9.62 11.21
CA PRO A 191 -31.89 9.92 10.54
C PRO A 191 -32.75 10.78 11.44
N ASP A 192 -32.97 12.01 11.03
CA ASP A 192 -33.93 12.95 11.62
C ASP A 192 -35.37 12.42 11.48
N MET A 193 -35.95 11.98 12.57
CA MET A 193 -37.35 11.55 12.71
C MET A 193 -38.17 12.73 13.17
N SER A 194 -38.56 13.64 12.27
CA SER A 194 -39.76 14.45 12.55
C SER A 194 -40.34 15.09 11.29
N ARG A 195 -41.64 14.83 11.15
CA ARG A 195 -42.67 15.52 10.33
C ARG A 195 -43.02 14.88 8.97
N HIS A 196 -44.08 14.07 8.94
CA HIS A 196 -45.42 14.45 8.49
C HIS A 196 -46.40 13.27 8.54
N ARG A 197 -47.44 13.39 9.35
CA ARG A 197 -48.71 12.72 9.13
C ARG A 197 -49.47 13.40 7.98
N PRO A 198 -50.36 12.74 7.19
CA PRO A 198 -51.63 12.24 7.72
C PRO A 198 -52.11 10.89 7.16
N SER A 199 -53.04 10.31 7.93
CA SER A 199 -53.86 9.13 7.66
C SER A 199 -55.02 9.44 6.69
N PRO A 200 -56.05 8.54 6.43
CA PRO A 200 -56.22 7.11 6.64
C PRO A 200 -56.95 6.37 5.49
N LEU A 201 -57.37 5.10 5.74
CA LEU A 201 -58.34 4.21 5.08
C LEU A 201 -57.68 3.06 4.28
N GLY A 202 -57.92 1.79 4.44
CA GLY A 202 -58.89 1.07 5.23
C GLY A 202 -58.89 -0.40 4.74
N HIS A 203 -59.27 -1.29 5.64
CA HIS A 203 -59.70 -2.68 5.48
C HIS A 203 -58.68 -3.81 5.41
N GLY A 204 -58.61 -4.54 6.54
CA GLY A 204 -58.16 -5.92 6.70
C GLY A 204 -59.20 -6.94 6.20
N PRO A 205 -59.28 -8.20 6.72
CA PRO A 205 -58.48 -8.87 7.73
C PRO A 205 -58.17 -10.37 7.41
N LEU A 206 -57.72 -11.13 8.45
CA LEU A 206 -57.75 -12.59 8.74
C LEU A 206 -56.36 -13.22 8.76
N SER A 207 -55.82 -13.46 9.95
CA SER A 207 -55.89 -14.56 10.94
C SER A 207 -55.22 -15.85 10.47
N VAL A 208 -54.41 -16.58 11.20
CA VAL A 208 -54.58 -17.23 12.50
C VAL A 208 -53.23 -17.81 12.99
N GLU A 209 -52.90 -17.64 14.28
CA GLU A 209 -52.35 -18.50 15.29
C GLU A 209 -51.09 -19.34 15.01
N GLY A 210 -50.18 -19.52 15.90
CA GLY A 210 -50.11 -19.58 17.37
C GLY A 210 -48.69 -19.75 17.89
N GLN A 211 -48.46 -19.16 18.98
CA GLN A 211 -47.98 -19.65 20.30
C GLN A 211 -46.73 -20.54 20.32
N HIS A 212 -45.74 -20.31 21.18
CA HIS A 212 -45.60 -20.03 22.59
C HIS A 212 -44.19 -19.53 22.92
N GLN A 213 -44.12 -18.47 23.71
CA GLN A 213 -43.64 -18.35 25.13
C GLN A 213 -42.15 -18.66 25.35
N GLN A 214 -41.41 -17.79 25.84
CA GLN A 214 -41.18 -17.02 27.10
C GLN A 214 -39.73 -17.30 27.50
N MET A 215 -38.92 -16.53 28.10
CA MET A 215 -38.95 -15.31 28.91
C MET A 215 -37.52 -14.87 29.21
N LEU A 216 -37.29 -13.56 29.29
CA LEU A 216 -36.61 -12.79 30.35
C LEU A 216 -35.11 -13.07 30.59
N ALA A 217 -34.23 -12.16 30.86
CA ALA A 217 -34.26 -10.77 31.22
C ALA A 217 -32.84 -10.18 31.18
N SER A 218 -32.68 -8.95 30.81
CA SER A 218 -31.57 -8.11 31.30
C SER A 218 -31.94 -7.59 32.67
N PRO A 219 -31.02 -7.17 33.56
CA PRO A 219 -30.67 -5.76 33.56
C PRO A 219 -29.27 -5.35 34.08
N ALA A 220 -28.89 -4.16 33.60
CA ALA A 220 -28.34 -3.00 34.31
C ALA A 220 -27.01 -3.01 35.04
N ALA A 221 -26.17 -2.14 34.50
CA ALA A 221 -25.27 -1.14 35.11
C ALA A 221 -25.18 -1.07 36.64
N TRP A 222 -23.95 -0.97 37.14
CA TRP A 222 -23.57 -0.12 38.28
C TRP A 222 -22.18 0.46 38.12
N SER A 223 -22.13 1.75 38.34
CA SER A 223 -21.01 2.67 38.30
C SER A 223 -20.23 2.69 39.62
N GLU A 224 -18.97 3.09 39.49
CA GLU A 224 -18.14 3.91 40.42
C GLU A 224 -18.00 3.51 41.90
N ARG A 225 -16.79 3.37 42.37
CA ARG A 225 -16.01 4.33 43.21
C ARG A 225 -14.78 3.70 43.86
N SER A 226 -13.69 4.38 43.56
CA SER A 226 -12.52 4.68 44.44
C SER A 226 -12.49 4.06 45.83
N SER A 227 -11.35 3.45 46.20
CA SER A 227 -10.52 3.96 47.30
C SER A 227 -9.29 3.12 47.54
N SER A 228 -8.19 3.83 47.61
CA SER A 228 -6.94 3.56 48.29
C SER A 228 -6.97 2.50 49.39
N ARG A 229 -5.96 1.63 49.42
CA ARG A 229 -5.18 1.27 50.58
C ARG A 229 -4.00 0.37 50.22
N ARG A 230 -2.80 0.89 50.46
CA ARG A 230 -1.60 0.07 50.74
C ARG A 230 -1.85 -0.72 52.02
N PRO A 231 -1.25 -1.87 52.14
CA PRO A 231 -0.60 -2.20 53.40
C PRO A 231 0.91 -2.45 53.24
N ASP A 232 1.65 -1.74 54.03
CA ASP A 232 2.99 -2.10 54.47
C ASP A 232 2.94 -3.48 55.15
N SER A 233 3.91 -4.32 54.89
CA SER A 233 4.36 -5.29 55.85
C SER A 233 5.84 -5.61 55.68
N ASN A 234 6.61 -5.07 56.61
CA ASN A 234 7.87 -5.58 57.09
C ASN A 234 7.77 -7.07 57.40
N MET A 235 8.76 -7.83 57.03
CA MET A 235 9.39 -8.94 57.73
C MET A 235 10.29 -9.71 56.76
N ALA A 236 11.46 -10.06 56.96
CA ALA A 236 12.35 -10.22 58.08
C ALA A 236 13.77 -10.44 57.51
N LYS A 237 14.68 -9.68 57.99
CA LYS A 237 16.10 -10.00 57.89
C LYS A 237 16.33 -11.32 58.63
N LYS A 238 16.67 -12.39 57.91
CA LYS A 238 17.40 -13.50 58.47
C LYS A 238 18.80 -13.51 57.87
N SER A 239 19.70 -13.03 58.70
CA SER A 239 21.13 -13.25 58.58
C SER A 239 21.40 -14.74 58.52
N PHE A 240 21.98 -15.24 57.46
CA PHE A 240 22.72 -16.49 57.44
C PHE A 240 24.19 -16.14 57.29
N SER A 241 24.86 -16.28 58.40
CA SER A 241 26.32 -16.33 58.52
C SER A 241 26.88 -17.58 57.86
N ASN A 242 28.06 -17.40 57.27
CA ASN A 242 29.06 -18.42 56.94
C ASN A 242 28.69 -19.56 56.00
N SER A 243 29.01 -19.37 54.73
CA SER A 243 29.58 -20.45 53.95
C SER A 243 30.85 -19.99 53.25
N ARG A 244 31.91 -20.75 53.50
CA ARG A 244 33.22 -20.54 52.87
C ARG A 244 33.05 -20.29 51.39
N GLY A 245 33.76 -19.28 50.85
CA GLY A 245 33.81 -18.99 49.44
C GLY A 245 34.29 -20.23 48.64
N PRO A 246 33.92 -20.33 47.36
CA PRO A 246 34.33 -21.47 46.53
C PRO A 246 35.84 -21.48 46.46
N SER A 247 36.42 -22.70 46.61
CA SER A 247 37.84 -22.95 46.48
C SER A 247 38.34 -22.59 45.09
N ASP A 248 39.63 -22.20 45.02
CA ASP A 248 40.31 -21.86 43.76
C ASP A 248 40.19 -22.90 42.67
N ASP A 249 39.91 -24.20 43.02
CA ASP A 249 39.72 -25.32 42.13
C ASP A 249 38.56 -25.13 41.12
N ILE A 250 37.50 -24.41 41.50
CA ILE A 250 36.33 -24.22 40.59
C ILE A 250 36.69 -23.28 39.46
N LEU A 251 37.52 -22.28 39.71
CA LEU A 251 37.93 -21.32 38.68
C LEU A 251 38.99 -21.86 37.71
N GLN A 252 39.86 -22.74 38.16
CA GLN A 252 40.80 -23.44 37.28
C GLN A 252 40.09 -24.37 36.27
N HIS A 253 38.98 -25.01 36.67
CA HIS A 253 38.18 -25.84 35.77
C HIS A 253 37.53 -25.04 34.64
N TYR A 254 37.10 -23.76 34.87
CA TYR A 254 36.47 -22.96 33.83
C TYR A 254 37.44 -22.45 32.78
N SER A 255 38.75 -22.32 33.08
CA SER A 255 39.73 -21.89 32.09
C SER A 255 40.09 -22.96 31.03
N ILE A 256 39.72 -24.20 31.24
CA ILE A 256 40.11 -25.34 30.41
C ILE A 256 38.92 -25.98 29.69
N THR A 257 37.68 -25.74 30.18
CA THR A 257 36.48 -26.39 29.63
C THR A 257 35.84 -25.60 28.48
N THR A 258 35.45 -26.33 27.43
CA THR A 258 34.71 -25.76 26.32
C THR A 258 33.32 -25.32 26.76
N PRO A 259 32.67 -24.30 26.13
CA PRO A 259 31.34 -23.86 26.47
C PRO A 259 30.30 -24.98 26.55
N SER A 260 30.50 -26.02 25.74
CA SER A 260 29.61 -27.21 25.72
C SER A 260 29.68 -28.05 26.98
N SER A 261 30.86 -28.20 27.58
CA SER A 261 31.05 -29.01 28.78
C SER A 261 30.54 -28.28 30.04
N ILE A 262 30.64 -26.94 30.05
CA ILE A 262 30.08 -26.14 31.15
C ILE A 262 28.55 -26.30 31.19
N ILE A 263 27.86 -26.10 30.07
CA ILE A 263 26.40 -26.21 30.00
C ILE A 263 25.90 -27.64 30.24
N SER A 264 26.66 -28.67 29.78
CA SER A 264 26.28 -30.05 30.00
C SER A 264 26.48 -30.51 31.47
N ASN A 265 27.48 -30.01 32.17
CA ASN A 265 27.69 -30.31 33.58
C ASN A 265 26.61 -29.67 34.46
N GLU A 266 26.13 -28.48 34.11
CA GLU A 266 25.01 -27.83 34.81
C GLU A 266 23.66 -28.51 34.57
N ARG A 267 23.43 -29.06 33.36
CA ARG A 267 22.23 -29.88 33.08
C ARG A 267 22.16 -31.19 33.87
N ALA A 268 23.30 -31.79 34.15
CA ALA A 268 23.34 -33.00 34.96
C ALA A 268 23.00 -32.77 36.44
N ASN A 269 23.17 -31.53 36.93
CA ASN A 269 22.84 -31.10 38.27
C ASN A 269 21.54 -30.31 38.27
N SER A 270 20.42 -30.94 38.01
CA SER A 270 19.08 -30.33 37.96
C SER A 270 18.57 -29.69 39.27
N GLY A 271 19.37 -29.72 40.31
CA GLY A 271 19.10 -29.11 41.59
C GLY A 271 19.94 -27.86 41.90
N ILE A 272 20.86 -27.48 40.99
CA ILE A 272 21.64 -26.28 41.15
C ILE A 272 20.77 -25.12 40.64
N SER A 273 19.93 -24.73 41.55
CA SER A 273 19.09 -23.53 41.37
C SER A 273 19.89 -22.32 40.94
N LYS A 274 19.18 -21.50 40.19
CA LYS A 274 19.40 -20.05 40.02
C LYS A 274 20.62 -19.54 40.76
N ALA A 275 21.77 -19.64 40.07
CA ALA A 275 23.00 -18.99 40.44
C ALA A 275 23.60 -19.36 41.76
N ILE A 276 24.47 -20.32 41.77
CA ILE A 276 25.65 -20.18 42.62
C ILE A 276 26.40 -18.99 42.01
N ARG A 277 26.02 -17.78 42.42
CA ARG A 277 26.80 -16.58 42.08
C ARG A 277 28.05 -16.62 42.93
N LEU A 278 29.19 -16.66 42.27
CA LEU A 278 30.46 -16.55 42.92
C LEU A 278 30.56 -15.16 43.59
N LYS A 279 30.27 -15.08 44.87
CA LYS A 279 30.56 -13.88 45.66
C LYS A 279 32.04 -13.96 46.06
N VAL A 280 32.85 -13.25 45.27
CA VAL A 280 34.24 -13.02 45.67
C VAL A 280 34.20 -11.81 46.60
N ASP A 281 34.76 -12.00 47.81
CA ASP A 281 35.04 -10.87 48.67
C ASP A 281 36.44 -10.34 48.24
N PRO A 282 36.52 -9.12 47.61
CA PRO A 282 37.81 -8.57 47.15
C PRO A 282 38.79 -8.37 48.29
N PHE A 283 38.33 -8.27 49.54
CA PHE A 283 39.19 -8.10 50.72
C PHE A 283 39.89 -9.43 51.14
N THR A 284 39.44 -10.57 50.66
CA THR A 284 40.08 -11.88 50.97
C THR A 284 41.22 -12.21 49.99
N MET A 285 41.35 -11.47 48.88
CA MET A 285 42.39 -11.66 47.90
C MET A 285 43.75 -11.17 48.45
N PRO A 286 44.85 -11.91 48.20
CA PRO A 286 46.16 -11.48 48.68
C PRO A 286 46.54 -10.13 48.07
N ARG A 287 47.02 -9.24 48.95
CA ARG A 287 47.56 -7.93 48.57
C ARG A 287 48.97 -7.77 49.13
N TRP A 288 49.86 -7.32 48.32
CA TRP A 288 51.22 -7.01 48.71
C TRP A 288 51.38 -5.51 48.95
N THR A 289 52.15 -5.16 49.95
CA THR A 289 52.55 -3.78 50.27
C THR A 289 53.96 -3.53 49.72
N PRO A 290 54.21 -2.36 49.13
CA PRO A 290 55.56 -2.03 48.66
C PRO A 290 56.54 -2.08 49.77
N ARG A 291 57.74 -2.58 49.54
CA ARG A 291 58.83 -2.71 50.53
C ARG A 291 59.48 -1.37 50.85
N SER A 292 59.33 -0.36 49.99
CA SER A 292 59.78 1.01 50.19
C SER A 292 58.64 1.99 50.07
N SER A 293 58.52 2.96 51.02
CA SER A 293 57.57 4.05 50.93
C SER A 293 57.99 4.97 49.78
N GLY A 294 57.06 5.21 48.83
CA GLY A 294 57.35 6.04 47.68
C GLY A 294 57.79 7.42 48.01
N GLY A 295 59.04 7.78 47.68
CA GLY A 295 59.51 9.16 47.71
C GLY A 295 59.18 9.87 46.39
N SER A 296 59.62 11.13 46.27
CA SER A 296 59.38 11.95 45.01
C SER A 296 59.77 11.32 43.67
N ASP A 297 60.55 10.23 43.70
CA ASP A 297 61.00 9.50 42.56
C ASP A 297 59.94 8.52 41.97
N ALA A 298 58.94 8.13 42.78
CA ALA A 298 57.89 7.19 42.36
C ALA A 298 56.99 7.78 41.27
N GLU A 299 56.73 9.08 41.31
CA GLU A 299 55.95 9.77 40.27
C GLU A 299 56.68 9.90 38.95
N ASN A 300 58.05 10.13 39.01
CA ASN A 300 58.89 10.18 37.81
C ASN A 300 59.03 8.83 37.10
N LEU A 301 58.78 7.75 37.80
CA LEU A 301 58.87 6.37 37.27
C LEU A 301 57.55 5.85 36.68
N ARG A 302 56.46 6.64 36.69
CA ARG A 302 55.17 6.27 36.11
C ARG A 302 55.24 5.85 34.67
N GLY A 303 56.02 6.54 33.83
CA GLY A 303 56.28 6.16 32.43
C GLY A 303 57.05 4.84 32.30
N SER A 304 57.91 4.53 33.30
CA SER A 304 58.73 3.31 33.31
C SER A 304 57.95 2.03 33.57
N ILE A 305 56.87 2.09 34.39
CA ILE A 305 55.98 0.91 34.63
C ILE A 305 55.16 0.61 33.38
N ILE A 306 54.67 1.60 32.65
CA ILE A 306 53.98 1.41 31.42
C ILE A 306 54.89 0.78 30.36
N SER A 307 56.17 1.28 30.29
CA SER A 307 57.17 0.74 29.37
C SER A 307 57.55 -0.70 29.73
N ALA A 308 57.63 -1.05 31.03
CA ALA A 308 57.89 -2.38 31.52
C ALA A 308 56.78 -3.37 31.18
N VAL A 309 55.51 -2.92 31.31
CA VAL A 309 54.33 -3.68 30.89
C VAL A 309 54.31 -3.86 29.38
N ARG A 310 54.57 -2.81 28.57
CA ARG A 310 54.75 -2.91 27.12
C ARG A 310 55.80 -3.92 26.71
N GLY A 311 56.89 -3.95 27.44
CA GLY A 311 57.96 -4.90 27.22
C GLY A 311 57.71 -6.31 27.78
N LYS A 312 56.54 -6.55 28.43
CA LYS A 312 56.22 -7.79 29.14
C LYS A 312 57.33 -8.25 30.10
N ASN A 313 58.02 -7.29 30.70
CA ASN A 313 59.08 -7.58 31.66
C ASN A 313 58.52 -7.64 33.09
N HIS A 314 57.94 -8.79 33.46
CA HIS A 314 57.26 -9.00 34.74
C HIS A 314 58.14 -8.74 35.95
N LYS A 315 59.45 -9.07 35.85
CA LYS A 315 60.42 -8.82 36.95
C LYS A 315 60.63 -7.31 37.16
N LEU A 316 60.69 -6.54 36.10
CA LEU A 316 60.83 -5.08 36.18
C LEU A 316 59.52 -4.43 36.71
N VAL A 317 58.34 -4.95 36.27
CA VAL A 317 57.05 -4.53 36.78
C VAL A 317 57.02 -4.73 38.31
N GLU A 318 57.39 -5.95 38.81
CA GLU A 318 57.40 -6.28 40.21
C GLU A 318 58.36 -5.35 41.01
N GLN A 319 59.58 -5.13 40.48
CA GLN A 319 60.57 -4.25 41.10
C GLN A 319 60.12 -2.79 41.19
N LEU A 320 59.41 -2.28 40.18
CA LEU A 320 58.87 -0.91 40.17
C LEU A 320 57.72 -0.80 41.20
N LEU A 321 56.86 -1.80 41.29
CA LEU A 321 55.76 -1.87 42.24
C LEU A 321 56.28 -1.93 43.69
N ASP A 322 57.35 -2.74 43.95
CA ASP A 322 58.03 -2.83 45.25
C ASP A 322 58.66 -1.48 45.68
N ARG A 323 59.02 -0.64 44.72
CA ARG A 323 59.51 0.74 45.00
C ARG A 323 58.39 1.76 45.20
N GLY A 324 57.13 1.33 45.23
CA GLY A 324 55.99 2.19 45.50
C GLY A 324 55.47 2.97 44.27
N VAL A 325 55.81 2.58 43.06
CA VAL A 325 55.25 3.18 41.85
C VAL A 325 53.76 2.78 41.77
N SER A 326 52.89 3.76 41.54
CA SER A 326 51.42 3.49 41.43
C SER A 326 51.10 2.53 40.29
N PRO A 327 50.33 1.46 40.52
CA PRO A 327 49.93 0.51 39.50
C PRO A 327 48.78 1.02 38.60
N ALA A 328 48.07 2.07 38.95
CA ALA A 328 46.81 2.49 38.41
C ALA A 328 46.82 2.65 36.84
N ALA A 329 47.75 3.45 36.35
CA ALA A 329 47.79 3.77 34.90
C ALA A 329 48.27 2.62 33.99
N ALA A 330 48.78 1.52 34.56
CA ALA A 330 49.37 0.39 33.83
C ALA A 330 48.39 -0.77 33.63
N LEU A 331 47.28 -0.81 34.33
CA LEU A 331 46.35 -1.92 34.32
C LEU A 331 45.63 -2.04 32.96
N THR A 332 45.09 -0.94 32.42
CA THR A 332 44.48 -0.93 31.08
C THR A 332 45.46 -1.28 30.00
N GLU A 333 46.73 -0.83 30.09
CA GLU A 333 47.78 -1.20 29.13
C GLU A 333 48.10 -2.69 29.18
N ALA A 334 48.16 -3.32 30.37
CA ALA A 334 48.34 -4.74 30.53
C ALA A 334 47.19 -5.56 29.89
N VAL A 335 45.94 -5.08 30.04
CA VAL A 335 44.76 -5.66 29.39
C VAL A 335 44.89 -5.53 27.88
N ASN A 336 45.30 -4.38 27.40
CA ASN A 336 45.48 -4.09 25.96
C ASN A 336 46.49 -5.03 25.28
N LEU A 337 47.52 -5.43 26.02
CA LEU A 337 48.60 -6.30 25.59
C LEU A 337 48.29 -7.81 25.81
N LEU A 338 47.12 -8.12 26.39
CA LEU A 338 46.69 -9.47 26.76
C LEU A 338 47.74 -10.17 27.67
N ASP A 339 48.23 -9.47 28.68
CA ASP A 339 49.22 -9.97 29.59
C ASP A 339 48.62 -10.23 31.00
N ALA A 340 48.21 -11.49 31.22
CA ALA A 340 47.56 -11.91 32.46
C ALA A 340 48.47 -11.81 33.66
N GLU A 341 49.79 -11.96 33.50
CA GLU A 341 50.74 -11.90 34.61
C GLU A 341 50.98 -10.46 35.07
N SER A 342 51.14 -9.53 34.15
CA SER A 342 51.18 -8.11 34.49
C SER A 342 49.89 -7.66 35.18
N ILE A 343 48.69 -8.09 34.69
CA ILE A 343 47.41 -7.81 35.36
C ILE A 343 47.41 -8.34 36.80
N ARG A 344 47.87 -9.60 36.99
CA ARG A 344 47.94 -10.21 38.32
C ARG A 344 48.86 -9.44 39.26
N LEU A 345 50.05 -9.06 38.79
CA LEU A 345 51.01 -8.27 39.60
C LEU A 345 50.46 -6.89 39.99
N LEU A 346 49.88 -6.16 39.02
CA LEU A 346 49.29 -4.84 39.27
C LEU A 346 48.15 -4.90 40.32
N LEU A 347 47.26 -5.87 40.19
CA LEU A 347 46.14 -6.09 41.10
C LEU A 347 46.63 -6.52 42.50
N LEU A 348 47.69 -7.33 42.55
CA LEU A 348 48.31 -7.78 43.79
C LEU A 348 48.90 -6.62 44.60
N PHE A 349 49.46 -5.61 43.93
CA PHE A 349 49.95 -4.37 44.50
C PHE A 349 48.87 -3.27 44.64
N GLY A 350 47.62 -3.62 44.50
CA GLY A 350 46.51 -2.72 44.89
C GLY A 350 45.94 -1.83 43.75
N ALA A 351 46.19 -2.18 42.50
CA ALA A 351 45.44 -1.53 41.39
C ALA A 351 43.93 -1.68 41.59
N ASP A 352 43.17 -0.64 41.28
CA ASP A 352 41.70 -0.75 41.28
C ASP A 352 41.25 -1.42 39.95
N PRO A 353 40.59 -2.58 40.04
CA PRO A 353 40.12 -3.27 38.84
C PRO A 353 38.96 -2.56 38.11
N ASN A 354 38.39 -1.51 38.73
CA ASN A 354 37.27 -0.72 38.17
C ASN A 354 37.68 0.68 37.68
N GLU A 355 38.98 1.04 37.84
CA GLU A 355 39.48 2.33 37.37
C GLU A 355 39.38 2.42 35.84
N ALA A 356 38.51 3.32 35.35
CA ALA A 356 38.34 3.57 33.94
C ALA A 356 39.52 4.37 33.34
N ASP A 357 39.83 4.12 32.10
CA ASP A 357 40.84 4.87 31.35
C ASP A 357 40.32 6.26 30.92
N GLY A 358 41.14 7.02 30.18
CA GLY A 358 40.77 8.35 29.67
C GLY A 358 39.53 8.40 28.78
N ASP A 359 39.16 7.27 28.22
CA ASP A 359 37.98 7.10 27.38
C ASP A 359 36.76 6.54 28.16
N GLY A 360 36.90 6.39 29.48
CA GLY A 360 35.88 5.84 30.36
C GLY A 360 35.70 4.31 30.27
N ILE A 361 36.68 3.60 29.68
CA ILE A 361 36.61 2.14 29.49
C ILE A 361 37.23 1.46 30.71
N THR A 362 36.47 0.57 31.37
CA THR A 362 36.99 -0.22 32.47
C THR A 362 37.87 -1.38 31.98
N PRO A 363 38.87 -1.83 32.79
CA PRO A 363 39.75 -2.96 32.42
C PRO A 363 38.96 -4.24 32.06
N LEU A 364 37.89 -4.52 32.80
CA LEU A 364 37.03 -5.70 32.51
C LEU A 364 36.32 -5.57 31.17
N PHE A 365 35.79 -4.39 30.83
CA PHE A 365 35.15 -4.15 29.56
C PHE A 365 36.12 -4.34 28.39
N ALA A 366 37.33 -3.77 28.51
CA ALA A 366 38.41 -3.92 27.53
C ALA A 366 38.84 -5.41 27.39
N ALA A 367 38.91 -6.16 28.47
CA ALA A 367 39.22 -7.59 28.43
C ALA A 367 38.15 -8.39 27.72
N VAL A 368 36.86 -8.06 27.90
CA VAL A 368 35.73 -8.68 27.22
C VAL A 368 35.75 -8.38 25.70
N GLN A 369 35.95 -7.12 25.33
CA GLN A 369 36.04 -6.73 23.93
C GLN A 369 37.16 -7.48 23.21
N LYS A 370 38.32 -7.64 23.85
CA LYS A 370 39.49 -8.35 23.32
C LYS A 370 39.39 -9.87 23.45
N MET A 371 38.31 -10.39 23.98
CA MET A 371 38.12 -11.83 24.25
C MET A 371 39.21 -12.42 25.17
N PHE A 372 39.74 -11.63 26.06
CA PHE A 372 40.81 -12.01 26.92
C PHE A 372 40.27 -12.68 28.20
N PHE A 373 39.95 -13.98 28.07
CA PHE A 373 39.31 -14.77 29.13
C PHE A 373 40.14 -14.82 30.44
N SER A 374 41.44 -15.11 30.37
CA SER A 374 42.29 -15.21 31.57
C SER A 374 42.44 -13.86 32.29
N GLY A 375 42.53 -12.74 31.54
CA GLY A 375 42.53 -11.40 32.13
C GLY A 375 41.21 -11.08 32.82
N ALA A 376 40.07 -11.41 32.17
CA ALA A 376 38.74 -11.23 32.74
C ALA A 376 38.55 -12.01 34.04
N VAL A 377 38.99 -13.28 34.10
CA VAL A 377 38.98 -14.11 35.32
C VAL A 377 39.77 -13.44 36.43
N THR A 378 40.96 -12.97 36.11
CA THR A 378 41.84 -12.32 37.15
C THR A 378 41.21 -11.03 37.64
N LEU A 379 40.69 -10.15 36.74
CA LEU A 379 40.01 -8.91 37.13
C LEU A 379 38.79 -9.16 38.02
N LEU A 380 37.93 -10.15 37.63
CA LEU A 380 36.75 -10.49 38.39
C LEU A 380 37.08 -11.07 39.78
N LYS A 381 38.19 -11.84 39.94
CA LYS A 381 38.67 -12.33 41.22
C LYS A 381 39.02 -11.18 42.17
N TYR A 382 39.61 -10.11 41.65
CA TYR A 382 39.96 -8.92 42.41
C TYR A 382 38.86 -7.87 42.50
N GLY A 383 37.62 -8.21 42.11
CA GLY A 383 36.44 -7.39 42.36
C GLY A 383 36.10 -6.41 41.24
N ALA A 384 36.49 -6.70 40.02
CA ALA A 384 35.95 -5.99 38.86
C ALA A 384 34.43 -6.14 38.78
N ASP A 385 33.73 -5.03 38.54
CA ASP A 385 32.27 -5.00 38.44
C ASP A 385 31.81 -5.44 37.04
N PRO A 386 31.11 -6.61 36.89
CA PRO A 386 30.58 -7.05 35.63
C PRO A 386 29.43 -6.21 35.07
N ASN A 387 28.90 -5.25 35.88
CA ASN A 387 27.76 -4.41 35.57
C ASN A 387 28.16 -2.93 35.35
N ALA A 388 29.44 -2.61 35.41
CA ALA A 388 29.92 -1.25 35.20
C ALA A 388 29.54 -0.77 33.80
N LEU A 389 28.81 0.34 33.70
CA LEU A 389 28.38 0.92 32.40
C LEU A 389 29.51 1.77 31.82
N VAL A 390 29.79 1.54 30.54
CA VAL A 390 30.89 2.14 29.79
C VAL A 390 30.38 2.87 28.56
N GLY A 391 30.95 4.01 28.26
CA GLY A 391 30.70 4.78 27.03
C GLY A 391 29.35 5.49 27.00
N LEU A 392 29.10 6.16 25.88
CA LEU A 392 27.85 6.90 25.62
C LEU A 392 26.62 5.98 25.48
N GLU A 393 26.86 4.75 25.09
CA GLU A 393 25.79 3.74 24.87
C GLU A 393 25.44 2.98 26.16
N LEU A 394 26.12 3.29 27.30
CA LEU A 394 25.89 2.66 28.58
C LEU A 394 25.93 1.13 28.52
N GLU A 395 26.92 0.58 27.79
CA GLU A 395 27.11 -0.86 27.70
C GLU A 395 27.81 -1.44 28.91
N SER A 396 27.35 -2.60 29.38
CA SER A 396 28.06 -3.35 30.43
C SER A 396 28.99 -4.41 29.80
N PRO A 397 30.01 -4.89 30.50
CA PRO A 397 30.81 -6.03 30.06
C PRO A 397 29.95 -7.24 29.68
N LEU A 398 28.84 -7.48 30.42
CA LEU A 398 27.90 -8.56 30.14
C LEU A 398 27.13 -8.33 28.82
N SER A 399 26.58 -7.12 28.62
CA SER A 399 25.85 -6.80 27.36
C SER A 399 26.78 -6.93 26.15
N SER A 400 28.01 -6.44 26.25
CA SER A 400 29.02 -6.57 25.18
C SER A 400 29.38 -8.02 24.89
N ALA A 401 29.53 -8.88 25.91
CA ALA A 401 29.78 -10.32 25.73
C ALA A 401 28.60 -11.05 25.05
N ILE A 402 27.38 -10.69 25.41
CA ILE A 402 26.15 -11.25 24.85
C ILE A 402 25.99 -10.86 23.38
N THR A 403 26.09 -9.59 23.06
CA THR A 403 25.94 -9.09 21.68
C THR A 403 27.04 -9.60 20.75
N ALA A 404 28.27 -9.78 21.28
CA ALA A 404 29.38 -10.40 20.57
C ALA A 404 29.32 -11.95 20.55
N HIS A 405 28.29 -12.58 21.12
CA HIS A 405 28.06 -14.03 21.17
C HIS A 405 29.19 -14.85 21.84
N LYS A 406 29.84 -14.29 22.86
CA LYS A 406 30.96 -14.92 23.58
C LYS A 406 30.47 -15.76 24.76
N VAL A 407 29.93 -16.95 24.48
CA VAL A 407 29.27 -17.83 25.46
C VAL A 407 30.09 -18.05 26.73
N SER A 408 31.40 -18.29 26.62
CA SER A 408 32.29 -18.52 27.77
C SER A 408 32.45 -17.29 28.65
N LEU A 409 32.64 -16.12 28.03
CA LEU A 409 32.72 -14.84 28.74
C LEU A 409 31.39 -14.47 29.40
N THR A 410 30.28 -14.65 28.67
CA THR A 410 28.93 -14.43 29.20
C THR A 410 28.70 -15.30 30.44
N HIS A 411 29.03 -16.60 30.35
CA HIS A 411 28.89 -17.52 31.49
C HIS A 411 29.75 -17.08 32.67
N LEU A 412 31.01 -16.71 32.43
CA LEU A 412 31.91 -16.21 33.44
C LEU A 412 31.31 -14.95 34.14
N LEU A 413 30.89 -13.96 33.38
CA LEU A 413 30.32 -12.72 33.93
C LEU A 413 29.04 -12.98 34.74
N LEU A 414 28.16 -13.90 34.27
CA LEU A 414 26.98 -14.30 35.03
C LEU A 414 27.29 -14.99 36.35
N MET A 415 28.35 -15.84 36.37
CA MET A 415 28.81 -16.45 37.63
C MET A 415 29.29 -15.41 38.64
N TYR A 416 29.89 -14.34 38.21
CA TYR A 416 30.34 -13.23 39.09
C TYR A 416 29.27 -12.16 39.32
N GLY A 417 28.01 -12.41 39.01
CA GLY A 417 26.89 -11.58 39.38
C GLY A 417 26.49 -10.54 38.34
N GLY A 418 26.78 -10.84 37.05
CA GLY A 418 26.27 -10.04 35.93
C GLY A 418 24.75 -9.93 35.97
N ASP A 419 24.22 -8.75 35.81
CA ASP A 419 22.81 -8.43 35.87
C ASP A 419 22.18 -8.56 34.47
N LEU A 420 21.19 -9.47 34.37
CA LEU A 420 20.44 -9.72 33.14
C LEU A 420 19.20 -8.81 32.96
N SER A 421 18.86 -8.02 33.96
CA SER A 421 17.73 -7.08 33.90
C SER A 421 18.05 -5.78 33.15
N HIS A 422 19.33 -5.57 32.82
CA HIS A 422 19.74 -4.38 32.09
C HIS A 422 19.27 -4.43 30.63
N SER A 423 18.78 -3.27 30.14
CA SER A 423 18.43 -3.09 28.73
C SER A 423 19.58 -2.43 27.96
N THR A 424 19.73 -2.76 26.70
CA THR A 424 20.67 -2.09 25.79
C THR A 424 20.26 -0.64 25.51
N SER A 425 21.14 0.16 24.96
CA SER A 425 20.86 1.55 24.51
C SER A 425 19.62 1.66 23.61
N ASN A 426 19.38 0.63 22.78
CA ASN A 426 18.21 0.54 21.91
C ASN A 426 16.91 0.17 22.66
N GLY A 427 17.00 -0.14 23.95
CA GLY A 427 15.87 -0.59 24.76
C GLY A 427 15.47 -2.05 24.56
N ASP A 428 16.34 -2.85 23.96
CA ASP A 428 16.18 -4.29 23.89
C ASP A 428 16.60 -4.95 25.20
N THR A 429 15.88 -5.99 25.61
CA THR A 429 16.35 -6.86 26.68
C THR A 429 17.59 -7.65 26.20
N LEU A 430 18.46 -8.04 27.11
CA LEU A 430 19.67 -8.78 26.74
C LEU A 430 19.38 -10.08 25.99
N LEU A 431 18.23 -10.70 26.26
CA LEU A 431 17.79 -11.90 25.55
C LEU A 431 17.41 -11.56 24.09
N ILE A 432 16.73 -10.45 23.85
CA ILE A 432 16.36 -9.99 22.50
C ILE A 432 17.59 -9.58 21.72
N ALA A 433 18.45 -8.76 22.32
CA ALA A 433 19.71 -8.30 21.74
C ALA A 433 20.65 -9.45 21.36
N ALA A 434 20.59 -10.57 22.10
CA ALA A 434 21.35 -11.78 21.79
C ALA A 434 20.91 -12.47 20.50
N ILE A 435 19.63 -12.32 20.07
CA ILE A 435 19.05 -13.12 19.00
C ILE A 435 19.32 -12.49 17.62
N ASN A 436 20.08 -13.20 16.81
CA ASN A 436 20.26 -12.88 15.39
C ASN A 436 20.55 -14.17 14.59
N LYS A 437 20.77 -14.01 13.28
CA LYS A 437 21.04 -15.16 12.38
C LYS A 437 22.26 -15.98 12.75
N LYS A 438 23.26 -15.40 13.44
CA LYS A 438 24.54 -16.02 13.78
C LYS A 438 24.61 -16.51 15.24
N THR A 439 23.61 -16.22 16.05
CA THR A 439 23.61 -16.56 17.48
C THR A 439 23.73 -18.05 17.72
N PRO A 440 24.71 -18.51 18.51
CA PRO A 440 24.75 -19.90 18.91
C PRO A 440 23.57 -20.23 19.82
N LYS A 441 22.85 -21.32 19.54
CA LYS A 441 21.73 -21.79 20.40
C LYS A 441 22.12 -21.85 21.88
N ARG A 442 23.37 -22.28 22.16
CA ARG A 442 23.93 -22.38 23.54
C ARG A 442 23.91 -21.03 24.29
N MET A 443 23.99 -19.89 23.60
CA MET A 443 23.90 -18.58 24.25
C MET A 443 22.50 -18.38 24.82
N ILE A 444 21.48 -18.68 24.05
CA ILE A 444 20.08 -18.55 24.48
C ILE A 444 19.75 -19.57 25.59
N ASP A 445 20.17 -20.81 25.41
CA ASP A 445 20.01 -21.85 26.45
C ASP A 445 20.68 -21.43 27.76
N LEU A 446 21.85 -20.76 27.70
CA LEU A 446 22.55 -20.23 28.86
C LEU A 446 21.75 -19.09 29.56
N LEU A 447 21.32 -18.09 28.80
CA LEU A 447 20.53 -16.96 29.34
C LEU A 447 19.23 -17.44 30.01
N LEU A 448 18.51 -18.36 29.34
CA LEU A 448 17.30 -18.97 29.88
C LEU A 448 17.56 -19.84 31.12
N HIS A 449 18.75 -20.48 31.20
CA HIS A 449 19.16 -21.21 32.40
C HIS A 449 19.35 -20.32 33.62
N TYR A 450 19.90 -19.09 33.40
CA TYR A 450 20.06 -18.08 34.46
C TYR A 450 18.76 -17.33 34.79
N GLY A 451 17.64 -17.74 34.21
CA GLY A 451 16.29 -17.32 34.61
C GLY A 451 15.82 -16.00 33.99
N VAL A 452 16.32 -15.63 32.81
CA VAL A 452 15.74 -14.52 32.03
C VAL A 452 14.32 -14.88 31.63
N ASP A 453 13.39 -13.92 31.78
CA ASP A 453 12.02 -14.14 31.36
C ASP A 453 11.93 -14.11 29.80
N PRO A 454 11.55 -15.22 29.16
CA PRO A 454 11.40 -15.29 27.69
C PRO A 454 10.23 -14.43 27.16
N ASN A 455 9.37 -13.92 28.04
CA ASN A 455 8.17 -13.16 27.73
C ASN A 455 8.35 -11.65 27.88
N GLU A 456 9.51 -11.21 28.36
CA GLU A 456 9.82 -9.80 28.52
C GLU A 456 9.85 -9.10 27.15
N LYS A 457 9.31 -7.86 27.11
CA LYS A 457 9.20 -7.08 25.89
C LYS A 457 10.19 -5.92 25.88
N ASN A 458 10.75 -5.65 24.71
CA ASN A 458 11.50 -4.42 24.46
C ASN A 458 10.57 -3.19 24.34
N ARG A 459 11.16 -2.02 24.11
CA ARG A 459 10.42 -0.76 23.91
C ARG A 459 9.46 -0.79 22.71
N GLU A 460 9.72 -1.62 21.71
CA GLU A 460 8.86 -1.82 20.54
C GLU A 460 7.75 -2.86 20.78
N GLY A 461 7.67 -3.43 21.96
CA GLY A 461 6.72 -4.47 22.31
C GLY A 461 7.05 -5.86 21.74
N LYS A 462 8.25 -6.07 21.20
CA LYS A 462 8.73 -7.37 20.70
C LYS A 462 9.20 -8.24 21.87
N THR A 463 9.03 -9.55 21.72
CA THR A 463 9.57 -10.56 22.64
C THR A 463 10.74 -11.31 21.98
N ALA A 464 11.54 -12.01 22.76
CA ALA A 464 12.60 -12.89 22.26
C ALA A 464 12.08 -13.92 21.24
N LEU A 465 10.88 -14.46 21.46
CA LEU A 465 10.22 -15.38 20.55
C LEU A 465 9.91 -14.75 19.20
N PHE A 466 9.41 -13.49 19.20
CA PHE A 466 9.16 -12.75 17.97
C PHE A 466 10.43 -12.52 17.16
N GLU A 467 11.53 -12.15 17.83
CA GLU A 467 12.82 -11.91 17.19
C GLU A 467 13.44 -13.21 16.65
N ALA A 468 13.32 -14.32 17.37
CA ALA A 468 13.78 -15.64 16.90
C ALA A 468 13.07 -16.08 15.61
N ILE A 469 11.75 -15.86 15.54
CA ILE A 469 10.94 -16.16 14.34
C ILE A 469 11.35 -15.22 13.18
N SER A 470 11.48 -13.93 13.45
CA SER A 470 11.87 -12.92 12.44
C SER A 470 13.27 -13.18 11.87
N SER A 471 14.18 -13.66 12.72
CA SER A 471 15.53 -14.07 12.34
C SER A 471 15.62 -15.48 11.74
N SER A 472 14.50 -16.18 11.59
CA SER A 472 14.42 -17.53 11.00
C SER A 472 15.15 -18.61 11.82
N ARG A 473 15.15 -18.46 13.13
CA ARG A 473 15.88 -19.37 14.03
C ARG A 473 14.96 -20.40 14.67
N VAL A 474 14.69 -21.47 13.92
CA VAL A 474 13.82 -22.60 14.37
C VAL A 474 14.35 -23.24 15.66
N ASP A 475 15.67 -23.40 15.77
CA ASP A 475 16.36 -23.99 16.92
C ASP A 475 16.19 -23.15 18.21
N ILE A 476 16.25 -21.82 18.08
CA ILE A 476 16.04 -20.87 19.18
C ILE A 476 14.55 -20.78 19.52
N THR A 477 13.68 -20.73 18.49
CA THR A 477 12.23 -20.72 18.67
C THR A 477 11.78 -21.92 19.52
N GLY A 478 12.28 -23.12 19.22
CA GLY A 478 12.02 -24.32 20.03
C GLY A 478 12.51 -24.16 21.47
N SER A 479 13.75 -23.71 21.69
CA SER A 479 14.29 -23.52 23.05
C SER A 479 13.49 -22.52 23.88
N LEU A 480 13.03 -21.43 23.27
CA LEU A 480 12.21 -20.42 23.94
C LEU A 480 10.84 -21.00 24.35
N LEU A 481 10.18 -21.72 23.43
CA LEU A 481 8.88 -22.35 23.69
C LEU A 481 8.99 -23.44 24.79
N ASP A 482 10.02 -24.29 24.74
CA ASP A 482 10.29 -25.32 25.74
C ASP A 482 10.54 -24.72 27.15
N ARG A 483 10.98 -23.46 27.21
CA ARG A 483 11.22 -22.72 28.45
C ARG A 483 10.11 -21.76 28.87
N GLY A 484 8.92 -21.90 28.25
CA GLY A 484 7.72 -21.18 28.65
C GLY A 484 7.50 -19.83 27.96
N ALA A 485 8.12 -19.59 26.80
CA ALA A 485 7.72 -18.45 25.97
C ALA A 485 6.27 -18.62 25.51
N ASN A 486 5.45 -17.61 25.73
CA ASN A 486 4.04 -17.62 25.38
C ASN A 486 3.83 -17.19 23.94
N PRO A 487 3.35 -18.08 23.03
CA PRO A 487 3.16 -17.75 21.61
C PRO A 487 2.00 -16.80 21.35
N ASN A 488 1.18 -16.50 22.35
CA ASN A 488 -0.03 -15.67 22.22
C ASN A 488 0.10 -14.26 22.82
N LEU A 489 1.30 -13.88 23.26
CA LEU A 489 1.52 -12.53 23.80
C LEU A 489 1.33 -11.48 22.69
N PRO A 490 0.62 -10.38 23.00
CA PRO A 490 0.51 -9.27 22.08
C PRO A 490 1.86 -8.61 21.83
N GLY A 491 2.18 -8.38 20.58
CA GLY A 491 3.38 -7.70 20.11
C GLY A 491 3.02 -6.75 18.96
N PRO A 492 3.99 -6.28 18.17
CA PRO A 492 3.71 -5.46 16.98
C PRO A 492 2.79 -6.18 15.99
N LYS A 493 2.92 -7.52 15.92
CA LYS A 493 2.03 -8.43 15.17
C LYS A 493 1.95 -9.76 15.93
N HIS A 494 0.86 -10.49 15.75
CA HIS A 494 0.77 -11.84 16.30
C HIS A 494 1.85 -12.74 15.68
N MET A 495 2.48 -13.59 16.49
CA MET A 495 3.68 -14.37 16.11
C MET A 495 3.45 -15.34 14.96
N LEU A 496 2.21 -15.78 14.72
CA LEU A 496 1.87 -16.62 13.60
C LEU A 496 2.07 -15.92 12.24
N TRP A 497 1.92 -14.58 12.15
CA TRP A 497 2.14 -13.85 10.89
C TRP A 497 3.57 -13.98 10.37
N PRO A 498 4.62 -13.60 11.11
CA PRO A 498 5.98 -13.82 10.65
C PRO A 498 6.34 -15.29 10.52
N ALA A 499 5.79 -16.18 11.35
CA ALA A 499 6.03 -17.61 11.28
C ALA A 499 5.48 -18.26 9.99
N THR A 500 4.49 -17.66 9.34
CA THR A 500 3.92 -18.18 8.09
C THR A 500 4.96 -18.29 6.97
N TYR A 501 6.01 -17.48 7.01
CA TYR A 501 7.11 -17.55 6.04
C TYR A 501 7.99 -18.81 6.25
N GLN A 502 7.86 -19.48 7.41
CA GLN A 502 8.68 -20.61 7.82
C GLN A 502 7.85 -21.70 8.45
N ALA A 503 7.47 -22.71 7.67
CA ALA A 503 6.63 -23.80 8.12
C ALA A 503 7.14 -24.51 9.42
N PRO A 504 8.45 -24.72 9.65
CA PRO A 504 8.91 -25.31 10.90
C PRO A 504 8.65 -24.46 12.14
N CYS A 505 8.84 -23.12 12.05
CA CYS A 505 8.49 -22.22 13.15
C CYS A 505 6.98 -22.18 13.39
N LEU A 506 6.20 -22.14 12.32
CA LEU A 506 4.74 -22.18 12.37
C LEU A 506 4.25 -23.46 13.06
N GLN A 507 4.79 -24.61 12.69
CA GLN A 507 4.46 -25.90 13.31
C GLN A 507 4.78 -25.91 14.81
N LEU A 508 5.96 -25.39 15.22
CA LEU A 508 6.34 -25.29 16.63
C LEU A 508 5.36 -24.43 17.42
N LEU A 509 5.01 -23.26 16.90
CA LEU A 509 4.06 -22.35 17.56
C LEU A 509 2.68 -23.00 17.75
N LEU A 510 2.15 -23.66 16.72
CA LEU A 510 0.87 -24.33 16.78
C LEU A 510 0.89 -25.51 17.75
N ASN A 511 1.98 -26.29 17.79
CA ASN A 511 2.18 -27.40 18.75
C ASN A 511 2.23 -26.89 20.20
N HIS A 512 2.72 -25.67 20.44
CA HIS A 512 2.77 -25.02 21.75
C HIS A 512 1.56 -24.13 22.05
N GLY A 513 0.45 -24.31 21.32
CA GLY A 513 -0.84 -23.68 21.63
C GLY A 513 -0.99 -22.24 21.13
N ALA A 514 -0.34 -21.88 20.04
CA ALA A 514 -0.62 -20.60 19.37
C ALA A 514 -2.05 -20.57 18.82
N ASP A 515 -2.78 -19.53 19.16
CA ASP A 515 -4.18 -19.35 18.78
C ASP A 515 -4.32 -18.79 17.35
N SER A 516 -4.64 -19.67 16.41
CA SER A 516 -4.85 -19.31 15.00
C SER A 516 -6.08 -18.41 14.78
N LYS A 517 -7.05 -18.40 15.69
CA LYS A 517 -8.25 -17.55 15.61
C LYS A 517 -7.92 -16.06 15.74
N LYS A 518 -6.78 -15.71 16.34
CA LYS A 518 -6.28 -14.33 16.42
C LYS A 518 -5.65 -13.84 15.11
N CYS A 519 -5.51 -14.72 14.12
CA CYS A 519 -4.90 -14.41 12.83
C CYS A 519 -5.84 -14.79 11.67
N PRO A 520 -7.02 -14.14 11.54
CA PRO A 520 -7.93 -14.43 10.45
C PRO A 520 -7.22 -14.19 9.11
N GLY A 521 -7.37 -15.13 8.16
CA GLY A 521 -6.74 -15.03 6.84
C GLY A 521 -5.25 -15.42 6.78
N ILE A 522 -4.74 -16.11 7.79
CA ILE A 522 -3.33 -16.59 7.78
C ILE A 522 -3.06 -17.60 6.65
N ILE A 523 -4.05 -18.41 6.28
CA ILE A 523 -3.94 -19.33 5.13
C ILE A 523 -3.83 -18.54 3.83
N GLU A 524 -4.57 -17.43 3.70
CA GLU A 524 -4.47 -16.56 2.53
C GLU A 524 -3.05 -15.97 2.42
N LEU A 525 -2.45 -15.52 3.53
CA LEU A 525 -1.07 -15.08 3.53
C LEU A 525 -0.12 -16.22 3.08
N ALA A 526 -0.26 -17.43 3.63
CA ALA A 526 0.55 -18.58 3.25
C ALA A 526 0.42 -18.89 1.75
N THR A 527 -0.80 -18.73 1.20
CA THR A 527 -1.09 -18.90 -0.22
C THR A 527 -0.43 -17.81 -1.06
N SER A 528 -0.55 -16.56 -0.67
CA SER A 528 0.01 -15.41 -1.42
C SER A 528 1.54 -15.45 -1.51
N ILE A 529 2.22 -15.90 -0.43
CA ILE A 529 3.67 -16.08 -0.44
C ILE A 529 4.12 -17.41 -1.07
N ASN A 530 3.18 -18.22 -1.57
CA ASN A 530 3.44 -19.52 -2.18
C ASN A 530 4.13 -20.54 -1.24
N ASN A 531 3.80 -20.53 0.04
CA ASN A 531 4.37 -21.49 0.99
C ASN A 531 3.40 -22.66 1.25
N ILE A 532 3.47 -23.67 0.38
CA ILE A 532 2.59 -24.84 0.44
C ILE A 532 2.71 -25.60 1.78
N GLU A 533 3.92 -25.67 2.36
CA GLU A 533 4.12 -26.37 3.62
C GLU A 533 3.45 -25.62 4.77
N SER A 534 3.49 -24.30 4.78
CA SER A 534 2.75 -23.50 5.77
C SER A 534 1.23 -23.65 5.60
N VAL A 535 0.73 -23.71 4.36
CA VAL A 535 -0.70 -24.02 4.10
C VAL A 535 -1.05 -25.39 4.66
N ARG A 536 -0.23 -26.40 4.40
CA ARG A 536 -0.43 -27.78 4.90
C ARG A 536 -0.44 -27.85 6.43
N VAL A 537 0.47 -27.14 7.08
CA VAL A 537 0.57 -27.06 8.54
C VAL A 537 -0.69 -26.42 9.13
N LEU A 538 -1.16 -25.29 8.54
CA LEU A 538 -2.36 -24.59 9.00
C LEU A 538 -3.62 -25.42 8.83
N LEU A 539 -3.80 -26.08 7.69
CA LEU A 539 -4.94 -26.97 7.45
C LEU A 539 -4.95 -28.17 8.41
N LYS A 540 -3.79 -28.78 8.69
CA LYS A 540 -3.65 -29.85 9.69
C LYS A 540 -3.98 -29.38 11.11
N ALA A 541 -3.71 -28.12 11.42
CA ALA A 541 -4.07 -27.48 12.69
C ALA A 541 -5.56 -27.09 12.78
N GLY A 542 -6.37 -27.41 11.76
CA GLY A 542 -7.81 -27.13 11.75
C GLY A 542 -8.17 -25.68 11.44
N VAL A 543 -7.29 -24.91 10.82
CA VAL A 543 -7.64 -23.55 10.39
C VAL A 543 -8.57 -23.64 9.19
N ASP A 544 -9.66 -22.85 9.21
CA ASP A 544 -10.68 -22.84 8.16
C ASP A 544 -10.08 -22.41 6.80
N PRO A 545 -10.14 -23.28 5.76
CA PRO A 545 -9.66 -22.96 4.41
C PRO A 545 -10.42 -21.83 3.73
N ASN A 546 -11.60 -21.45 4.25
CA ASN A 546 -12.43 -20.36 3.73
C ASN A 546 -12.23 -19.05 4.47
N ALA A 547 -11.37 -19.02 5.50
CA ALA A 547 -11.13 -17.84 6.30
C ALA A 547 -10.62 -16.66 5.45
N LYS A 548 -11.36 -15.55 5.49
CA LYS A 548 -11.05 -14.36 4.70
C LYS A 548 -10.02 -13.49 5.42
N LYS A 549 -9.00 -13.07 4.69
CA LYS A 549 -8.12 -12.00 5.13
C LYS A 549 -8.78 -10.65 4.84
N ASP A 550 -8.77 -9.77 5.83
CA ASP A 550 -9.39 -8.43 5.77
C ASP A 550 -10.88 -8.45 5.33
N GLY A 551 -11.56 -9.59 5.56
CA GLY A 551 -12.95 -9.80 5.17
C GLY A 551 -13.20 -9.98 3.66
N VAL A 552 -12.16 -9.86 2.84
CA VAL A 552 -12.27 -9.82 1.36
C VAL A 552 -11.54 -10.97 0.67
N TYR A 553 -10.29 -11.25 1.06
CA TYR A 553 -9.43 -12.20 0.33
C TYR A 553 -9.59 -13.62 0.86
N THR A 554 -9.97 -14.57 -0.03
CA THR A 554 -10.01 -16.00 0.30
C THR A 554 -8.75 -16.70 -0.23
N PRO A 555 -8.24 -17.73 0.46
CA PRO A 555 -7.10 -18.51 -0.01
C PRO A 555 -7.30 -19.07 -1.41
N LEU A 556 -8.52 -19.58 -1.69
CA LEU A 556 -8.86 -20.18 -2.98
C LEU A 556 -8.76 -19.15 -4.12
N CYS A 557 -9.36 -17.96 -3.96
CA CYS A 557 -9.27 -16.89 -4.95
C CYS A 557 -7.85 -16.37 -5.16
N THR A 558 -7.05 -16.34 -4.09
CA THR A 558 -5.63 -15.95 -4.17
C THR A 558 -4.82 -17.00 -4.95
N SER A 559 -5.07 -18.28 -4.73
CA SER A 559 -4.40 -19.35 -5.48
C SER A 559 -4.73 -19.32 -6.98
N ILE A 560 -5.97 -18.97 -7.34
CA ILE A 560 -6.40 -18.78 -8.74
C ILE A 560 -5.69 -17.57 -9.36
N ARG A 561 -5.76 -16.41 -8.70
CA ARG A 561 -5.12 -15.17 -9.16
C ARG A 561 -3.63 -15.39 -9.46
N ASP A 562 -2.93 -16.02 -8.52
CA ASP A 562 -1.49 -16.18 -8.58
C ASP A 562 -1.05 -17.47 -9.29
N ASN A 563 -2.00 -18.23 -9.84
CA ASN A 563 -1.79 -19.50 -10.55
C ASN A 563 -1.02 -20.56 -9.72
N ARG A 564 -1.43 -20.75 -8.46
CA ARG A 564 -0.79 -21.70 -7.52
C ARG A 564 -1.54 -23.03 -7.55
N MET A 565 -1.30 -23.86 -8.57
CA MET A 565 -2.04 -25.10 -8.81
C MET A 565 -1.96 -26.07 -7.62
N ASP A 566 -0.78 -26.28 -7.04
CA ASP A 566 -0.59 -27.22 -5.94
C ASP A 566 -1.37 -26.78 -4.69
N ILE A 567 -1.35 -25.47 -4.38
CA ILE A 567 -2.10 -24.91 -3.25
C ILE A 567 -3.60 -24.93 -3.54
N PHE A 568 -4.01 -24.64 -4.78
CA PHE A 568 -5.40 -24.71 -5.22
C PHE A 568 -5.99 -26.11 -4.99
N GLN A 569 -5.30 -27.15 -5.45
CA GLN A 569 -5.72 -28.55 -5.24
C GLN A 569 -5.73 -28.93 -3.77
N LEU A 570 -4.71 -28.50 -3.01
CA LEU A 570 -4.63 -28.74 -1.58
C LEU A 570 -5.82 -28.11 -0.84
N LEU A 571 -6.18 -26.87 -1.17
CA LEU A 571 -7.31 -26.18 -0.56
C LEU A 571 -8.63 -26.89 -0.86
N LEU A 572 -8.91 -27.24 -2.12
CA LEU A 572 -10.13 -27.97 -2.50
C LEU A 572 -10.22 -29.35 -1.81
N SER A 573 -9.12 -30.10 -1.79
CA SER A 573 -9.08 -31.40 -1.09
C SER A 573 -9.23 -31.29 0.44
N SER A 574 -9.00 -30.11 1.01
CA SER A 574 -9.15 -29.82 2.43
C SER A 574 -10.47 -29.12 2.79
N GLY A 575 -11.44 -29.07 1.84
CA GLY A 575 -12.78 -28.56 2.09
C GLY A 575 -12.95 -27.05 1.85
N ALA A 576 -12.10 -26.45 1.03
CA ALA A 576 -12.37 -25.07 0.58
C ALA A 576 -13.63 -25.07 -0.30
N ASP A 577 -14.58 -24.19 0.05
CA ASP A 577 -15.83 -24.03 -0.69
C ASP A 577 -15.60 -23.13 -1.94
N PRO A 578 -15.85 -23.68 -3.15
CA PRO A 578 -15.66 -22.96 -4.41
C PRO A 578 -16.69 -21.83 -4.64
N ASN A 579 -17.69 -21.70 -3.76
CA ASN A 579 -18.76 -20.70 -3.85
C ASN A 579 -18.57 -19.52 -2.87
N VAL A 580 -17.53 -19.55 -2.05
CA VAL A 580 -17.25 -18.42 -1.13
C VAL A 580 -16.59 -17.28 -1.91
N PRO A 581 -17.26 -16.11 -2.01
CA PRO A 581 -16.69 -14.98 -2.73
C PRO A 581 -15.57 -14.29 -1.94
N ALA A 582 -14.55 -13.86 -2.68
CA ALA A 582 -13.57 -12.87 -2.24
C ALA A 582 -14.03 -11.47 -2.73
N SER A 583 -13.18 -10.73 -3.45
CA SER A 583 -13.64 -9.59 -4.27
C SER A 583 -14.54 -10.04 -5.42
N GLU A 584 -14.36 -11.29 -5.86
CA GLU A 584 -15.11 -11.97 -6.91
C GLU A 584 -15.30 -13.43 -6.49
N TYR A 585 -16.22 -14.13 -7.11
CA TYR A 585 -16.37 -15.58 -6.92
C TYR A 585 -15.20 -16.33 -7.59
N PRO A 586 -14.81 -17.50 -7.09
CA PRO A 586 -13.70 -18.27 -7.65
C PRO A 586 -13.82 -18.54 -9.13
N ALA A 587 -15.01 -18.91 -9.62
CA ALA A 587 -15.25 -19.13 -11.04
C ALA A 587 -15.04 -17.87 -11.91
N PHE A 588 -15.51 -16.71 -11.43
CA PHE A 588 -15.28 -15.42 -12.10
C PHE A 588 -13.80 -15.05 -12.07
N LYS A 589 -13.11 -15.35 -10.98
CA LYS A 589 -11.68 -15.13 -10.84
C LYS A 589 -10.85 -15.93 -11.85
N CYS A 590 -11.27 -17.16 -12.15
CA CYS A 590 -10.65 -17.97 -13.22
C CYS A 590 -10.74 -17.28 -14.59
N ILE A 591 -11.85 -16.63 -14.88
CA ILE A 591 -12.09 -15.95 -16.13
C ILE A 591 -11.29 -14.66 -16.23
N THR A 592 -11.39 -13.80 -15.21
CA THR A 592 -10.76 -12.47 -15.18
C THR A 592 -9.23 -12.55 -15.16
N HIS A 593 -8.66 -13.66 -14.66
CA HIS A 593 -7.21 -13.89 -14.62
C HIS A 593 -6.71 -14.90 -15.67
N ASN A 594 -7.56 -15.28 -16.63
CA ASN A 594 -7.24 -16.22 -17.70
C ASN A 594 -6.73 -17.59 -17.17
N ARG A 595 -7.51 -18.18 -16.25
CA ARG A 595 -7.24 -19.50 -15.63
C ARG A 595 -8.34 -20.48 -15.95
N VAL A 596 -8.74 -20.57 -17.24
CA VAL A 596 -9.86 -21.37 -17.71
C VAL A 596 -9.70 -22.85 -17.37
N HIS A 597 -8.46 -23.37 -17.41
CA HIS A 597 -8.11 -24.73 -17.05
C HIS A 597 -8.47 -25.13 -15.59
N LEU A 598 -8.72 -24.16 -14.70
CA LEU A 598 -9.17 -24.41 -13.33
C LEU A 598 -10.69 -24.55 -13.20
N LEU A 599 -11.46 -24.05 -14.16
CA LEU A 599 -12.92 -24.10 -14.12
C LEU A 599 -13.47 -25.55 -13.98
N PRO A 600 -13.00 -26.53 -14.75
CA PRO A 600 -13.47 -27.93 -14.59
C PRO A 600 -13.24 -28.47 -13.18
N LEU A 601 -12.12 -28.10 -12.54
CA LEU A 601 -11.79 -28.54 -11.19
C LEU A 601 -12.69 -27.87 -10.15
N LEU A 602 -13.03 -26.58 -10.34
CA LEU A 602 -14.01 -25.89 -9.49
C LEU A 602 -15.40 -26.52 -9.62
N VAL A 603 -15.85 -26.83 -10.83
CA VAL A 603 -17.14 -27.47 -11.04
C VAL A 603 -17.20 -28.87 -10.43
N THR A 604 -16.13 -29.66 -10.55
CA THR A 604 -16.04 -30.97 -9.89
C THR A 604 -16.04 -30.88 -8.36
N ALA A 605 -15.55 -29.75 -7.81
CA ALA A 605 -15.60 -29.42 -6.40
C ALA A 605 -16.94 -28.81 -5.94
N GLY A 606 -17.94 -28.64 -6.87
CA GLY A 606 -19.26 -28.13 -6.55
C GLY A 606 -19.44 -26.62 -6.76
N ALA A 607 -18.64 -25.98 -7.61
CA ALA A 607 -18.86 -24.59 -7.95
C ALA A 607 -20.17 -24.39 -8.73
N ASP A 608 -20.98 -23.44 -8.30
CA ASP A 608 -22.18 -23.01 -8.98
C ASP A 608 -21.83 -21.92 -10.02
N LEU A 609 -22.01 -22.24 -11.30
CA LEU A 609 -21.79 -21.32 -12.41
C LEU A 609 -22.99 -20.42 -12.69
N HIS A 610 -24.16 -20.71 -12.12
CA HIS A 610 -25.40 -19.95 -12.31
C HIS A 610 -25.59 -18.85 -11.26
N SER A 611 -24.84 -18.87 -10.19
CA SER A 611 -24.93 -17.91 -9.09
C SER A 611 -23.52 -17.38 -8.68
N PRO A 612 -23.32 -16.05 -8.72
CA PRO A 612 -24.22 -15.01 -9.21
C PRO A 612 -24.29 -15.00 -10.75
N LYS A 613 -25.37 -14.40 -11.28
CA LYS A 613 -25.57 -14.23 -12.72
C LYS A 613 -24.50 -13.39 -13.38
N GLY A 614 -24.20 -13.69 -14.66
CA GLY A 614 -23.33 -12.88 -15.50
C GLY A 614 -21.93 -13.43 -15.71
N ILE A 615 -21.69 -14.70 -15.45
CA ILE A 615 -20.38 -15.31 -15.68
C ILE A 615 -20.00 -15.31 -17.17
N VAL A 616 -20.98 -15.54 -18.08
CA VAL A 616 -20.78 -15.52 -19.53
C VAL A 616 -20.44 -14.10 -20.00
N GLU A 617 -21.13 -13.08 -19.44
CA GLU A 617 -20.82 -11.68 -19.74
C GLU A 617 -19.42 -11.30 -19.23
N THR A 618 -19.01 -11.83 -18.07
CA THR A 618 -17.65 -11.60 -17.53
C THR A 618 -16.58 -12.20 -18.47
N ALA A 619 -16.82 -13.34 -19.10
CA ALA A 619 -15.90 -13.90 -20.09
C ALA A 619 -15.76 -12.97 -21.31
N VAL A 620 -16.88 -12.38 -21.74
CA VAL A 620 -16.87 -11.38 -22.82
C VAL A 620 -16.13 -10.11 -22.36
N SER A 621 -16.49 -9.51 -21.24
CA SER A 621 -15.88 -8.25 -20.78
C SER A 621 -14.38 -8.39 -20.49
N SER A 622 -13.94 -9.58 -20.07
CA SER A 622 -12.51 -9.90 -19.85
C SER A 622 -11.77 -10.28 -21.14
N ASN A 623 -12.41 -10.28 -22.30
CA ASN A 623 -11.84 -10.74 -23.58
C ASN A 623 -11.27 -12.18 -23.53
N ASN A 624 -11.96 -13.07 -22.84
CA ASN A 624 -11.52 -14.44 -22.67
C ASN A 624 -12.38 -15.37 -23.55
N MET A 625 -11.91 -15.60 -24.78
CA MET A 625 -12.62 -16.43 -25.76
C MET A 625 -12.69 -17.90 -25.32
N GLU A 626 -11.60 -18.42 -24.74
CA GLU A 626 -11.56 -19.80 -24.25
C GLU A 626 -12.60 -20.03 -23.15
N ALA A 627 -12.68 -19.09 -22.18
CA ALA A 627 -13.69 -19.16 -21.14
C ALA A 627 -15.11 -19.05 -21.71
N LEU A 628 -15.34 -18.14 -22.65
CA LEU A 628 -16.63 -17.96 -23.29
C LEU A 628 -17.11 -19.28 -23.95
N LEU A 629 -16.26 -19.89 -24.77
CA LEU A 629 -16.59 -21.13 -25.45
C LEU A 629 -16.83 -22.27 -24.45
N TRP A 630 -15.97 -22.40 -23.46
CA TRP A 630 -16.11 -23.42 -22.44
C TRP A 630 -17.43 -23.30 -21.66
N LEU A 631 -17.80 -22.05 -21.24
CA LEU A 631 -19.06 -21.80 -20.50
C LEU A 631 -20.29 -22.14 -21.37
N LEU A 632 -20.29 -21.76 -22.65
CA LEU A 632 -21.37 -22.06 -23.57
C LEU A 632 -21.48 -23.58 -23.87
N ASP A 633 -20.34 -24.29 -23.88
CA ASP A 633 -20.30 -25.77 -24.00
C ASP A 633 -20.82 -26.47 -22.73
N GLN A 634 -20.73 -25.83 -21.55
CA GLN A 634 -21.40 -26.30 -20.32
C GLN A 634 -22.92 -26.05 -20.34
N GLY A 635 -23.48 -25.42 -21.38
CA GLY A 635 -24.91 -25.16 -21.51
C GLY A 635 -25.40 -23.89 -20.78
N LEU A 636 -24.53 -22.96 -20.42
CA LEU A 636 -24.97 -21.69 -19.83
C LEU A 636 -25.69 -20.82 -20.88
N ASP A 637 -26.73 -20.09 -20.44
CA ASP A 637 -27.54 -19.24 -21.34
C ASP A 637 -26.71 -18.05 -21.87
N PRO A 638 -26.49 -17.95 -23.19
CA PRO A 638 -25.79 -16.82 -23.83
C PRO A 638 -26.53 -15.49 -23.70
N ASN A 639 -27.79 -15.52 -23.23
CA ASN A 639 -28.63 -14.33 -23.04
C ASN A 639 -28.75 -13.88 -21.60
N GLU A 640 -28.08 -14.55 -20.66
CA GLU A 640 -28.16 -14.22 -19.26
C GLU A 640 -27.55 -12.83 -19.02
N ARG A 641 -28.30 -11.97 -18.31
CA ARG A 641 -27.82 -10.62 -17.94
C ARG A 641 -27.07 -10.63 -16.62
N ASN A 642 -26.00 -9.86 -16.57
CA ASN A 642 -25.32 -9.59 -15.30
C ASN A 642 -26.17 -8.67 -14.38
N LEU A 643 -25.73 -8.46 -13.17
CA LEU A 643 -26.41 -7.61 -12.17
C LEU A 643 -26.59 -6.14 -12.63
N LYS A 644 -25.81 -5.68 -13.62
CA LYS A 644 -25.90 -4.35 -14.22
C LYS A 644 -26.81 -4.30 -15.44
N GLY A 645 -27.46 -5.41 -15.78
CA GLY A 645 -28.37 -5.54 -16.91
C GLY A 645 -27.67 -5.73 -18.26
N ALA A 646 -26.34 -5.86 -18.31
CA ALA A 646 -25.63 -6.14 -19.55
C ALA A 646 -25.78 -7.63 -19.92
N SER A 647 -26.03 -7.91 -21.20
CA SER A 647 -25.96 -9.25 -21.76
C SER A 647 -24.59 -9.49 -22.41
N PRO A 648 -24.16 -10.75 -22.57
CA PRO A 648 -22.90 -11.07 -23.25
C PRO A 648 -22.83 -10.43 -24.66
N LEU A 649 -23.89 -10.50 -25.44
CA LEU A 649 -23.93 -9.91 -26.77
C LEU A 649 -23.77 -8.39 -26.76
N THR A 650 -24.45 -7.68 -25.83
CA THR A 650 -24.33 -6.21 -25.75
C THR A 650 -22.95 -5.79 -25.27
N SER A 651 -22.32 -6.55 -24.38
CA SER A 651 -20.94 -6.32 -23.97
C SER A 651 -19.94 -6.56 -25.11
N ALA A 652 -20.11 -7.63 -25.88
CA ALA A 652 -19.29 -7.91 -27.06
C ALA A 652 -19.37 -6.81 -28.13
N ILE A 653 -20.58 -6.27 -28.37
CA ILE A 653 -20.80 -5.16 -29.30
C ILE A 653 -20.11 -3.89 -28.80
N ARG A 654 -20.29 -3.52 -27.51
CA ARG A 654 -19.67 -2.35 -26.90
C ARG A 654 -18.15 -2.38 -27.01
N GLU A 655 -17.57 -3.56 -26.80
CA GLU A 655 -16.12 -3.78 -26.85
C GLU A 655 -15.59 -4.05 -28.28
N SER A 656 -16.49 -4.04 -29.27
CA SER A 656 -16.18 -4.29 -30.70
C SER A 656 -15.49 -5.65 -30.97
N ARG A 657 -15.91 -6.70 -30.28
CA ARG A 657 -15.29 -8.05 -30.35
C ARG A 657 -16.03 -8.95 -31.31
N MET A 658 -15.68 -8.83 -32.60
CA MET A 658 -16.41 -9.53 -33.68
C MET A 658 -16.44 -11.05 -33.50
N GLU A 659 -15.30 -11.68 -33.16
CA GLU A 659 -15.22 -13.13 -32.98
C GLU A 659 -16.14 -13.63 -31.85
N MET A 660 -16.25 -12.88 -30.76
CA MET A 660 -17.16 -13.19 -29.66
C MET A 660 -18.62 -12.99 -30.04
N ILE A 661 -18.93 -11.95 -30.84
CA ILE A 661 -20.27 -11.74 -31.38
C ILE A 661 -20.68 -12.95 -32.22
N ASP A 662 -19.80 -13.41 -33.10
CA ASP A 662 -20.07 -14.59 -33.98
C ASP A 662 -20.24 -15.85 -33.14
N ALA A 663 -19.38 -16.09 -32.15
CA ALA A 663 -19.50 -17.24 -31.27
C ALA A 663 -20.81 -17.22 -30.47
N LEU A 664 -21.20 -16.08 -29.92
CA LEU A 664 -22.44 -15.91 -29.16
C LEU A 664 -23.69 -16.16 -30.06
N LEU A 665 -23.72 -15.57 -31.25
CA LEU A 665 -24.82 -15.76 -32.20
C LEU A 665 -24.93 -17.21 -32.66
N ALA A 666 -23.79 -17.89 -32.91
CA ALA A 666 -23.75 -19.31 -33.27
C ALA A 666 -24.27 -20.22 -32.14
N ARG A 667 -24.16 -19.77 -30.87
CA ARG A 667 -24.62 -20.53 -29.67
C ARG A 667 -25.98 -20.07 -29.14
N GLY A 668 -26.75 -19.29 -29.92
CA GLY A 668 -28.14 -18.95 -29.63
C GLY A 668 -28.33 -17.65 -28.84
N ALA A 669 -27.35 -16.75 -28.87
CA ALA A 669 -27.57 -15.38 -28.38
C ALA A 669 -28.64 -14.71 -29.27
N ASP A 670 -29.68 -14.16 -28.64
CA ASP A 670 -30.80 -13.54 -29.30
C ASP A 670 -30.55 -12.02 -29.48
N PRO A 671 -30.38 -11.54 -30.73
CA PRO A 671 -30.17 -10.12 -31.02
C PRO A 671 -31.39 -9.26 -30.73
N ASN A 672 -32.58 -9.87 -30.49
CA ASN A 672 -33.82 -9.18 -30.13
C ASN A 672 -33.99 -9.05 -28.61
N LYS A 673 -33.08 -9.55 -27.78
CA LYS A 673 -33.09 -9.36 -26.33
C LYS A 673 -32.31 -8.12 -25.92
N ARG A 674 -33.02 -7.20 -25.23
CA ARG A 674 -32.39 -6.00 -24.71
C ARG A 674 -31.42 -6.35 -23.59
N GLY A 675 -30.17 -5.87 -23.63
CA GLY A 675 -29.22 -5.87 -22.53
C GLY A 675 -29.26 -4.54 -21.78
N GLN A 676 -28.17 -3.82 -21.72
CA GLN A 676 -28.14 -2.41 -21.27
C GLN A 676 -28.95 -1.56 -22.27
N ASP A 677 -28.79 -1.84 -23.53
CA ASP A 677 -29.60 -1.31 -24.64
C ASP A 677 -29.84 -2.41 -25.67
N TRP A 678 -30.53 -2.07 -26.73
CA TRP A 678 -30.78 -3.00 -27.85
C TRP A 678 -29.46 -3.26 -28.60
N PRO A 679 -29.13 -4.52 -28.93
CA PRO A 679 -27.93 -4.86 -29.69
C PRO A 679 -27.76 -4.05 -30.98
N VAL A 680 -28.83 -3.85 -31.75
CA VAL A 680 -28.79 -3.07 -32.97
C VAL A 680 -28.46 -1.59 -32.70
N CYS A 681 -29.01 -0.99 -31.65
CA CYS A 681 -28.74 0.40 -31.28
C CYS A 681 -27.28 0.61 -30.83
N MET A 682 -26.71 -0.36 -30.14
CA MET A 682 -25.30 -0.32 -29.75
C MET A 682 -24.35 -0.55 -30.93
N ALA A 683 -24.79 -1.36 -31.93
CA ALA A 683 -23.97 -1.71 -33.08
C ALA A 683 -23.79 -0.56 -34.10
N VAL A 684 -24.60 0.50 -34.02
CA VAL A 684 -24.54 1.60 -35.01
C VAL A 684 -23.17 2.33 -35.05
N GLN A 685 -22.39 2.24 -34.01
CA GLN A 685 -21.05 2.85 -33.97
C GLN A 685 -20.00 2.11 -34.80
N ASN A 686 -20.25 0.81 -35.11
CA ASN A 686 -19.36 -0.01 -35.91
C ASN A 686 -20.13 -0.66 -37.07
N PRO A 687 -19.91 -0.21 -38.32
CA PRO A 687 -20.66 -0.72 -39.50
C PRO A 687 -20.51 -2.22 -39.74
N LEU A 688 -19.34 -2.80 -39.38
CA LEU A 688 -19.12 -4.26 -39.55
C LEU A 688 -19.98 -5.06 -38.60
N ILE A 689 -20.03 -4.62 -37.32
CA ILE A 689 -20.87 -5.26 -36.29
C ILE A 689 -22.35 -5.07 -36.65
N LEU A 690 -22.73 -3.85 -37.05
CA LEU A 690 -24.10 -3.56 -37.46
C LEU A 690 -24.54 -4.47 -38.60
N ARG A 691 -23.72 -4.64 -39.63
CA ARG A 691 -23.97 -5.57 -40.75
C ARG A 691 -24.21 -6.99 -40.25
N ARG A 692 -23.39 -7.44 -39.32
CA ARG A 692 -23.52 -8.80 -38.76
C ARG A 692 -24.81 -8.96 -37.93
N ILE A 693 -25.14 -7.96 -37.09
CA ILE A 693 -26.40 -7.98 -36.33
C ILE A 693 -27.61 -7.94 -37.26
N LEU A 694 -27.62 -7.04 -38.26
CA LEU A 694 -28.69 -6.94 -39.23
C LEU A 694 -28.91 -8.24 -40.02
N SER A 695 -27.84 -9.02 -40.28
CA SER A 695 -27.95 -10.31 -41.01
C SER A 695 -28.74 -11.38 -40.24
N VAL A 696 -28.89 -11.24 -38.93
CA VAL A 696 -29.62 -12.21 -38.08
C VAL A 696 -30.87 -11.61 -37.43
N LEU A 697 -31.08 -10.29 -37.57
CA LEU A 697 -32.19 -9.58 -36.98
C LEU A 697 -33.43 -9.69 -37.90
N ALA A 698 -34.54 -10.22 -37.35
CA ALA A 698 -35.74 -10.47 -38.16
C ALA A 698 -36.44 -9.17 -38.61
N GLU A 699 -36.57 -8.19 -37.70
CA GLU A 699 -37.31 -6.94 -37.95
C GLU A 699 -36.53 -5.69 -37.55
N PRO A 700 -35.58 -5.21 -38.36
CA PRO A 700 -34.80 -4.01 -38.01
C PRO A 700 -35.67 -2.76 -37.80
N ARG A 701 -36.83 -2.68 -38.45
CA ARG A 701 -37.77 -1.55 -38.37
C ARG A 701 -38.49 -1.42 -37.01
N ALA A 702 -38.45 -2.48 -36.19
CA ALA A 702 -39.09 -2.47 -34.86
C ALA A 702 -38.36 -1.56 -33.86
N TYR A 703 -37.10 -1.25 -34.07
CA TYR A 703 -36.25 -0.50 -33.17
C TYR A 703 -36.27 0.99 -33.49
N LYS A 704 -37.08 1.75 -32.74
CA LYS A 704 -37.24 3.20 -32.91
C LYS A 704 -36.02 3.98 -32.48
N GLY A 705 -35.62 4.96 -33.32
CA GLY A 705 -34.51 5.88 -33.06
C GLY A 705 -33.14 5.33 -33.43
N VAL A 706 -33.04 4.11 -33.99
CA VAL A 706 -31.75 3.53 -34.37
C VAL A 706 -31.07 4.32 -35.50
N MET A 707 -31.83 4.90 -36.39
CA MET A 707 -31.32 5.74 -37.48
C MET A 707 -30.72 7.04 -36.92
N GLU A 708 -31.42 7.71 -36.00
CA GLU A 708 -30.89 8.92 -35.37
C GLU A 708 -29.60 8.62 -34.55
N MET A 709 -29.54 7.49 -33.87
CA MET A 709 -28.33 7.07 -33.16
C MET A 709 -27.14 6.86 -34.10
N ALA A 710 -27.36 6.26 -35.30
CA ALA A 710 -26.30 6.10 -36.30
C ALA A 710 -25.78 7.46 -36.82
N VAL A 711 -26.70 8.41 -37.02
CA VAL A 711 -26.37 9.78 -37.42
C VAL A 711 -25.60 10.49 -36.29
N ALA A 712 -26.07 10.40 -35.04
CA ALA A 712 -25.39 10.99 -33.90
C ALA A 712 -23.98 10.43 -33.70
N ALA A 713 -23.77 9.15 -34.08
CA ALA A 713 -22.45 8.52 -34.06
C ALA A 713 -21.57 8.91 -35.28
N ASN A 714 -22.10 9.70 -36.22
CA ASN A 714 -21.45 10.12 -37.48
C ASN A 714 -20.97 8.94 -38.34
N GLN A 715 -21.79 7.87 -38.42
CA GLN A 715 -21.42 6.64 -39.13
C GLN A 715 -22.26 6.52 -40.44
N ILE A 716 -21.79 7.14 -41.52
CA ILE A 716 -22.50 7.13 -42.84
C ILE A 716 -22.74 5.69 -43.32
N GLU A 717 -21.74 4.79 -43.18
CA GLU A 717 -21.89 3.40 -43.56
C GLU A 717 -22.98 2.67 -42.74
N SER A 718 -23.10 2.97 -41.47
CA SER A 718 -24.18 2.44 -40.61
C SER A 718 -25.55 2.96 -41.06
N VAL A 719 -25.65 4.22 -41.45
CA VAL A 719 -26.87 4.83 -42.00
C VAL A 719 -27.25 4.11 -43.31
N LYS A 720 -26.30 3.88 -44.24
CA LYS A 720 -26.53 3.11 -45.49
C LYS A 720 -27.05 1.70 -45.20
N LEU A 721 -26.44 0.99 -44.23
CA LEU A 721 -26.86 -0.36 -43.86
C LEU A 721 -28.29 -0.39 -43.30
N LEU A 722 -28.65 0.60 -42.48
CA LEU A 722 -30.00 0.73 -41.91
C LEU A 722 -31.04 1.06 -42.99
N LEU A 723 -30.73 1.95 -43.93
CA LEU A 723 -31.59 2.23 -45.07
C LEU A 723 -31.80 0.98 -45.95
N ALA A 724 -30.73 0.25 -46.22
CA ALA A 724 -30.82 -1.03 -46.97
C ALA A 724 -31.65 -2.08 -46.23
N ALA A 725 -31.61 -2.07 -44.88
CA ALA A 725 -32.47 -2.92 -44.05
C ALA A 725 -33.92 -2.41 -43.93
N GLY A 726 -34.23 -1.29 -44.61
CA GLY A 726 -35.56 -0.68 -44.68
C GLY A 726 -35.96 0.13 -43.45
N VAL A 727 -35.03 0.54 -42.61
CA VAL A 727 -35.32 1.49 -41.55
C VAL A 727 -35.54 2.88 -42.14
N SER A 728 -36.57 3.59 -41.67
CA SER A 728 -36.94 4.90 -42.24
C SER A 728 -35.86 5.96 -41.91
N VAL A 729 -35.55 6.81 -42.89
CA VAL A 729 -34.66 7.97 -42.67
C VAL A 729 -35.27 8.96 -41.66
N GLU A 730 -36.61 8.92 -41.47
CA GLU A 730 -37.35 9.75 -40.52
C GLU A 730 -37.53 9.08 -39.16
N ASP A 731 -36.81 8.00 -38.86
CA ASP A 731 -36.94 7.29 -37.59
C ASP A 731 -36.41 8.15 -36.44
N LYS A 732 -37.35 8.63 -35.60
CA LYS A 732 -37.08 9.58 -34.54
C LYS A 732 -36.73 8.89 -33.23
N ASN A 733 -35.65 9.31 -32.61
CA ASN A 733 -35.28 8.85 -31.25
C ASN A 733 -36.18 9.56 -30.22
N GLY A 734 -36.87 8.78 -29.39
CA GLY A 734 -37.82 9.32 -28.43
C GLY A 734 -38.98 10.10 -29.03
N GLY A 735 -39.27 9.94 -30.31
CA GLY A 735 -40.34 10.61 -31.03
C GLY A 735 -40.05 12.09 -31.35
N VAL A 736 -38.93 12.63 -30.96
CA VAL A 736 -38.55 14.04 -31.05
C VAL A 736 -37.32 14.30 -31.91
N PHE A 737 -36.25 13.53 -31.71
CA PHE A 737 -34.98 13.76 -32.40
C PHE A 737 -34.97 13.06 -33.74
N SER A 738 -35.07 13.82 -34.83
CA SER A 738 -34.98 13.28 -36.20
C SER A 738 -33.51 13.18 -36.65
N PRO A 739 -33.16 12.20 -37.47
CA PRO A 739 -31.82 12.05 -37.99
C PRO A 739 -31.26 13.33 -38.62
N LEU A 740 -32.04 13.97 -39.50
CA LEU A 740 -31.59 15.20 -40.17
C LEU A 740 -31.33 16.35 -39.16
N THR A 741 -32.24 16.58 -38.18
CA THR A 741 -32.04 17.63 -37.19
C THR A 741 -30.87 17.31 -36.24
N THR A 742 -30.58 16.06 -35.99
CA THR A 742 -29.40 15.64 -35.23
C THR A 742 -28.13 15.88 -36.04
N ALA A 743 -28.08 15.53 -37.31
CA ALA A 743 -26.93 15.82 -38.18
C ALA A 743 -26.60 17.32 -38.24
N ILE A 744 -27.65 18.17 -38.34
CA ILE A 744 -27.51 19.63 -38.34
C ILE A 744 -27.03 20.11 -36.96
N ARG A 745 -27.52 19.55 -35.85
CA ARG A 745 -27.13 19.93 -34.50
C ARG A 745 -25.62 19.66 -34.23
N GLU A 746 -25.14 18.51 -34.71
CA GLU A 746 -23.77 18.04 -34.48
C GLU A 746 -22.78 18.52 -35.57
N ASP A 747 -23.22 19.32 -36.54
CA ASP A 747 -22.39 19.87 -37.65
C ASP A 747 -21.80 18.80 -38.58
N LEU A 748 -22.58 17.82 -38.91
CA LEU A 748 -22.13 16.73 -39.70
C LEU A 748 -22.46 17.01 -41.20
N LYS A 749 -21.72 17.90 -41.85
CA LYS A 749 -22.01 18.39 -43.21
C LYS A 749 -22.16 17.28 -44.23
N GLU A 750 -21.23 16.32 -44.22
CA GLU A 750 -21.28 15.15 -45.13
C GLU A 750 -22.51 14.28 -44.84
N MET A 751 -22.85 14.10 -43.58
CA MET A 751 -24.02 13.34 -43.14
C MET A 751 -25.32 14.06 -43.56
N VAL A 752 -25.38 15.38 -43.41
CA VAL A 752 -26.52 16.19 -43.85
C VAL A 752 -26.71 16.03 -45.37
N LEU A 753 -25.64 16.17 -46.16
CA LEU A 753 -25.68 15.98 -47.62
C LEU A 753 -26.16 14.58 -47.96
N PHE A 754 -25.59 13.54 -47.33
CA PHE A 754 -25.99 12.14 -47.56
C PHE A 754 -27.47 11.88 -47.23
N LEU A 755 -27.96 12.35 -46.09
CA LEU A 755 -29.36 12.16 -45.70
C LEU A 755 -30.33 12.80 -46.71
N ILE A 756 -29.96 13.95 -47.27
CA ILE A 756 -30.78 14.68 -48.23
C ILE A 756 -30.75 14.01 -49.64
N THR A 757 -29.54 13.67 -50.11
CA THR A 757 -29.36 13.13 -51.47
C THR A 757 -29.71 11.65 -51.60
N ASP A 758 -29.05 10.82 -50.82
CA ASP A 758 -29.20 9.36 -50.93
C ASP A 758 -30.23 8.80 -49.94
N GLY A 759 -30.39 9.44 -48.80
CA GLY A 759 -31.40 9.07 -47.81
C GLY A 759 -32.81 9.57 -48.14
N HIS A 760 -32.96 10.54 -49.01
CA HIS A 760 -34.23 11.19 -49.35
C HIS A 760 -35.01 11.71 -48.12
N ALA A 761 -34.30 12.24 -47.12
CA ALA A 761 -34.92 12.82 -45.92
C ALA A 761 -35.81 14.02 -46.29
N ASP A 762 -36.99 14.09 -45.67
CA ASP A 762 -37.88 15.26 -45.84
C ASP A 762 -37.29 16.49 -45.13
N LEU A 763 -36.89 17.45 -45.98
CA LEU A 763 -36.28 18.72 -45.51
C LEU A 763 -37.21 19.52 -44.60
N ASN A 764 -38.50 19.22 -44.67
CA ASN A 764 -39.54 19.93 -43.94
C ASN A 764 -40.20 19.11 -42.84
N ALA A 765 -39.70 17.86 -42.61
CA ALA A 765 -40.18 17.04 -41.50
C ALA A 765 -39.69 17.58 -40.14
N PRO A 766 -40.58 17.88 -39.18
CA PRO A 766 -40.16 18.38 -37.90
C PRO A 766 -39.52 17.30 -37.02
N GLY A 767 -38.34 17.55 -36.50
CA GLY A 767 -37.76 16.85 -35.40
C GLY A 767 -38.00 17.60 -34.08
N GLU A 768 -36.95 17.91 -33.36
CA GLU A 768 -36.99 18.86 -32.23
C GLU A 768 -37.44 20.25 -32.72
N HIS A 769 -36.97 20.62 -33.90
CA HIS A 769 -37.37 21.79 -34.70
C HIS A 769 -37.45 21.38 -36.17
N LEU A 770 -37.90 22.28 -37.03
CA LEU A 770 -37.71 22.11 -38.46
C LEU A 770 -36.21 22.12 -38.79
N PRO A 771 -35.70 21.29 -39.70
CA PRO A 771 -34.30 21.24 -40.07
C PRO A 771 -33.72 22.64 -40.39
N ILE A 772 -34.42 23.45 -41.18
CA ILE A 772 -33.99 24.83 -41.53
C ILE A 772 -33.92 25.74 -40.29
N VAL A 773 -34.85 25.67 -39.35
CA VAL A 773 -34.84 26.45 -38.10
C VAL A 773 -33.66 25.96 -37.22
N LYS A 774 -33.38 24.68 -37.22
CA LYS A 774 -32.24 24.11 -36.50
C LYS A 774 -30.90 24.60 -37.10
N ALA A 775 -30.79 24.68 -38.43
CA ALA A 775 -29.61 25.20 -39.12
C ALA A 775 -29.41 26.69 -38.72
N VAL A 776 -30.43 27.51 -38.78
CA VAL A 776 -30.37 28.93 -38.40
C VAL A 776 -29.93 29.09 -36.93
N ARG A 777 -30.47 28.27 -36.01
CA ARG A 777 -30.06 28.28 -34.57
C ARG A 777 -28.62 27.93 -34.39
N ARG A 778 -28.08 27.11 -35.25
CA ARG A 778 -26.73 26.64 -35.17
C ARG A 778 -25.70 27.56 -35.80
N CYS A 779 -26.07 28.23 -36.88
CA CYS A 779 -25.17 29.19 -37.55
C CYS A 779 -24.53 30.17 -36.56
N ARG A 780 -23.22 30.17 -36.51
CA ARG A 780 -22.41 31.10 -35.72
C ARG A 780 -21.36 31.73 -36.62
N GLY A 781 -21.41 33.03 -36.76
CA GLY A 781 -20.49 33.78 -37.63
C GLY A 781 -20.69 33.47 -39.12
N ASP A 782 -19.63 33.07 -39.82
CA ASP A 782 -19.63 32.91 -41.28
C ASP A 782 -20.04 31.51 -41.77
N ASP A 783 -20.33 30.55 -40.87
CA ASP A 783 -20.66 29.16 -41.25
C ASP A 783 -22.14 28.99 -41.59
N THR A 784 -22.49 29.29 -42.87
CA THR A 784 -23.84 29.18 -43.44
C THR A 784 -24.02 27.97 -44.34
N GLU A 785 -22.98 27.10 -44.48
CA GLU A 785 -22.93 26.05 -45.48
C GLU A 785 -24.11 25.03 -45.37
N ILE A 786 -24.44 24.57 -44.17
CA ILE A 786 -25.59 23.67 -43.98
C ILE A 786 -26.91 24.35 -44.30
N LEU A 787 -27.06 25.66 -43.96
CA LEU A 787 -28.27 26.44 -44.25
C LEU A 787 -28.43 26.62 -45.75
N GLU A 788 -27.35 26.95 -46.47
CA GLU A 788 -27.35 27.11 -47.93
C GLU A 788 -27.70 25.79 -48.61
N MET A 789 -27.09 24.69 -48.15
CA MET A 789 -27.38 23.35 -48.67
C MET A 789 -28.87 22.98 -48.51
N LEU A 790 -29.48 23.24 -47.35
CA LEU A 790 -30.91 22.99 -47.12
C LEU A 790 -31.80 23.85 -48.05
N LEU A 791 -31.48 25.11 -48.24
CA LEU A 791 -32.20 25.99 -49.12
C LEU A 791 -32.09 25.60 -50.58
N GLU A 792 -30.91 25.21 -51.04
CA GLU A 792 -30.68 24.75 -52.44
C GLU A 792 -31.40 23.47 -52.75
N LYS A 793 -31.60 22.61 -51.75
CA LYS A 793 -32.32 21.34 -51.88
C LYS A 793 -33.83 21.46 -51.67
N GLY A 794 -34.34 22.68 -51.42
CA GLY A 794 -35.77 22.98 -51.38
C GLY A 794 -36.41 22.95 -50.00
N ALA A 795 -35.65 23.17 -48.94
CA ALA A 795 -36.23 23.41 -47.61
C ALA A 795 -37.07 24.71 -47.61
N ASP A 796 -38.29 24.61 -47.05
CA ASP A 796 -39.21 25.80 -47.01
C ASP A 796 -38.89 26.66 -45.79
N PRO A 797 -38.36 27.89 -45.95
CA PRO A 797 -38.04 28.82 -44.88
C PRO A 797 -39.27 29.40 -44.20
N ASN A 798 -40.42 29.37 -44.81
CA ASN A 798 -41.68 29.94 -44.32
C ASN A 798 -42.48 28.92 -43.47
N LYS A 799 -42.17 27.64 -43.56
CA LYS A 799 -42.87 26.60 -42.78
C LYS A 799 -42.76 26.86 -41.26
N ILE A 800 -43.91 26.90 -40.61
CA ILE A 800 -44.04 27.16 -39.17
C ILE A 800 -44.16 25.80 -38.43
N TYR A 801 -43.36 25.68 -37.37
CA TYR A 801 -43.48 24.54 -36.42
C TYR A 801 -43.28 25.07 -35.00
N ARG A 802 -44.22 24.77 -34.12
CA ARG A 802 -44.24 25.28 -32.74
C ARG A 802 -44.04 26.81 -32.71
N GLY A 803 -44.73 27.49 -33.60
CA GLY A 803 -44.77 28.96 -33.73
C GLY A 803 -43.50 29.63 -34.28
N TRP A 804 -42.51 28.81 -34.78
CA TRP A 804 -41.29 29.37 -35.31
C TRP A 804 -41.03 28.94 -36.75
N ASN A 805 -40.64 29.89 -37.63
CA ASN A 805 -40.05 29.64 -38.92
C ASN A 805 -38.56 30.06 -38.95
N ALA A 806 -37.89 29.84 -40.04
CA ALA A 806 -36.48 30.17 -40.22
C ALA A 806 -36.19 31.65 -40.11
N PHE A 807 -37.05 32.47 -40.65
CA PHE A 807 -36.88 33.92 -40.65
C PHE A 807 -37.05 34.53 -39.23
N MET A 808 -38.09 34.12 -38.52
CA MET A 808 -38.29 34.51 -37.12
C MET A 808 -37.10 34.14 -36.23
N GLN A 809 -36.55 32.96 -36.43
CA GLN A 809 -35.37 32.50 -35.74
C GLN A 809 -34.11 33.32 -36.06
N ALA A 810 -33.92 33.67 -37.35
CA ALA A 810 -32.80 34.51 -37.74
C ALA A 810 -32.92 35.93 -37.18
N VAL A 811 -34.13 36.45 -37.10
CA VAL A 811 -34.42 37.75 -36.40
C VAL A 811 -34.10 37.68 -34.94
N GLU A 812 -34.51 36.61 -34.24
CA GLU A 812 -34.19 36.40 -32.81
C GLU A 812 -32.67 36.27 -32.58
N ASN A 813 -31.96 35.59 -33.45
CA ASN A 813 -30.49 35.49 -33.38
C ASN A 813 -29.81 36.85 -33.68
N GLY A 814 -30.42 37.70 -34.48
CA GLY A 814 -29.90 39.03 -34.96
C GLY A 814 -28.78 38.91 -35.98
N ASP A 815 -28.77 37.85 -36.73
CA ASP A 815 -27.76 37.62 -37.76
C ASP A 815 -28.22 38.21 -39.09
N MET A 816 -27.66 39.36 -39.46
CA MET A 816 -28.00 40.06 -40.70
C MET A 816 -27.59 39.35 -41.97
N ARG A 817 -26.60 38.47 -41.90
CA ARG A 817 -26.17 37.65 -43.07
C ARG A 817 -27.19 36.59 -43.39
N ILE A 818 -27.64 35.85 -42.35
CA ILE A 818 -28.69 34.85 -42.47
C ILE A 818 -29.97 35.49 -42.98
N LEU A 819 -30.36 36.66 -42.44
CA LEU A 819 -31.52 37.40 -42.93
C LEU A 819 -31.39 37.76 -44.40
N LYS A 820 -30.25 38.26 -44.84
CA LYS A 820 -29.97 38.56 -46.26
C LYS A 820 -30.02 37.29 -47.10
N LEU A 821 -29.42 36.19 -46.63
CA LEU A 821 -29.47 34.92 -47.36
C LEU A 821 -30.87 34.40 -47.54
N LEU A 822 -31.70 34.40 -46.52
CA LEU A 822 -33.09 33.96 -46.56
C LEU A 822 -33.92 34.87 -47.50
N SER A 823 -33.74 36.18 -47.43
CA SER A 823 -34.50 37.16 -48.25
C SER A 823 -34.06 37.22 -49.73
N SER A 824 -32.81 36.83 -50.02
CA SER A 824 -32.27 36.80 -51.37
C SER A 824 -32.73 35.61 -52.23
N LYS A 825 -32.94 34.42 -51.54
CA LYS A 825 -33.24 33.16 -52.23
C LYS A 825 -34.74 32.82 -52.26
N PHE A 826 -35.58 33.45 -51.37
CA PHE A 826 -36.98 33.08 -51.22
C PHE A 826 -37.84 34.32 -50.90
N SER A 827 -39.13 34.31 -51.27
CA SER A 827 -40.10 35.28 -50.74
C SER A 827 -40.42 34.94 -49.29
N VAL A 828 -40.00 35.82 -48.38
CA VAL A 828 -40.21 35.63 -46.95
C VAL A 828 -41.62 36.07 -46.58
N ASP A 829 -42.35 35.23 -45.89
CA ASP A 829 -43.66 35.58 -45.30
C ASP A 829 -43.45 36.42 -44.03
N LEU A 830 -43.64 37.76 -44.23
CA LEU A 830 -43.50 38.68 -43.10
C LEU A 830 -44.76 38.79 -42.24
N GLU A 831 -45.86 38.19 -42.64
CA GLU A 831 -47.15 38.18 -41.91
C GLU A 831 -47.28 36.92 -41.03
N ALA A 832 -46.34 35.99 -41.09
CA ALA A 832 -46.31 34.85 -40.25
C ALA A 832 -46.26 35.25 -38.78
N LYS A 833 -47.07 34.57 -37.93
CA LYS A 833 -47.15 34.80 -36.49
C LYS A 833 -46.52 33.66 -35.71
N ASP A 834 -45.80 34.00 -34.63
CA ASP A 834 -45.30 33.03 -33.67
C ASP A 834 -46.45 32.51 -32.76
N ASP A 835 -46.09 31.58 -31.80
CA ASP A 835 -47.06 31.03 -30.81
C ASP A 835 -47.69 32.09 -29.91
N GLN A 836 -47.10 33.29 -29.85
CA GLN A 836 -47.62 34.42 -29.06
C GLN A 836 -48.39 35.42 -29.91
N GLY A 837 -48.65 35.09 -31.20
CA GLY A 837 -49.33 35.95 -32.15
C GLY A 837 -48.49 37.14 -32.63
N ARG A 838 -47.18 37.14 -32.43
CA ARG A 838 -46.27 38.24 -32.80
C ARG A 838 -45.79 38.02 -34.23
N PHE A 839 -45.82 39.11 -35.03
CA PHE A 839 -45.21 39.14 -36.36
C PHE A 839 -43.68 39.34 -36.25
N ALA A 840 -42.93 38.99 -37.27
CA ALA A 840 -41.50 39.22 -37.35
C ALA A 840 -41.09 40.67 -37.03
N ALA A 841 -41.86 41.65 -37.46
CA ALA A 841 -41.66 43.06 -37.13
C ALA A 841 -41.74 43.37 -35.61
N VAL A 842 -42.63 42.67 -34.87
CA VAL A 842 -42.76 42.83 -33.42
C VAL A 842 -41.58 42.22 -32.70
N ILE A 843 -41.10 41.06 -33.17
CA ILE A 843 -39.89 40.40 -32.62
C ILE A 843 -38.65 41.28 -32.81
N ILE A 844 -38.47 41.93 -33.98
CA ILE A 844 -37.40 42.89 -34.22
C ILE A 844 -37.49 44.06 -33.24
N LYS A 845 -38.70 44.63 -33.07
CA LYS A 845 -38.91 45.79 -32.18
C LYS A 845 -38.60 45.46 -30.72
N GLN A 846 -39.00 44.31 -30.23
CA GLN A 846 -38.69 43.81 -28.89
C GLN A 846 -37.18 43.61 -28.65
N ARG A 847 -36.48 43.13 -29.67
CA ARG A 847 -35.04 42.94 -29.58
C ARG A 847 -34.27 44.26 -29.57
N VAL A 848 -34.61 45.18 -30.46
CA VAL A 848 -34.02 46.52 -30.48
C VAL A 848 -34.27 47.28 -29.17
N GLY A 849 -35.45 47.08 -28.55
CA GLY A 849 -35.74 47.58 -27.19
C GLY A 849 -34.80 46.99 -26.14
N ARG A 850 -34.63 45.65 -26.10
CA ARG A 850 -33.73 45.00 -25.13
C ARG A 850 -32.27 45.38 -25.33
N SER A 851 -31.79 45.57 -26.57
CA SER A 851 -30.41 45.98 -26.82
C SER A 851 -30.16 47.43 -26.36
N LYS A 852 -31.16 48.29 -26.35
CA LYS A 852 -31.05 49.66 -25.81
C LYS A 852 -31.05 49.68 -24.29
N GLU A 853 -31.74 48.77 -23.64
CA GLU A 853 -31.73 48.61 -22.17
C GLU A 853 -30.39 48.07 -21.66
N LEU A 854 -29.73 47.20 -22.45
CA LEU A 854 -28.41 46.61 -22.10
C LEU A 854 -27.24 47.54 -22.44
N SER A 855 -27.41 48.54 -23.32
CA SER A 855 -26.37 49.54 -23.68
C SER A 855 -26.51 50.84 -22.91
N GLY A 856 -27.50 50.97 -22.04
CA GLY A 856 -27.78 52.16 -21.23
C GLY A 856 -27.56 51.99 -19.73
N GLY A 857 -26.79 50.95 -19.32
CA GLY A 857 -26.42 50.71 -17.92
C GLY A 857 -24.93 50.92 -17.69
#